data_7be5c98cced976ba2a2307f696f40355
#
_entry.id   7be5c98cced976ba2a2307f696f40355
#
_cell.length_a   1.000
_cell.length_b   1.000
_cell.length_c   1.000
_cell.angle_alpha   90.00
_cell.angle_beta   90.00
_cell.angle_gamma   90.00
#
_symmetry.space_group_name_H-M   'P 1'
#
loop_
_entity.id
_entity.type
_entity.pdbx_description
1 polymer ?
#
loop_
_entity_poly.entity_id
_entity_poly.type
_entity_poly.pdbx_seq_one_letter_code
_entity_poly.pdbx_strand_id
1 'polypeptide(L)'
;MDTDKKRLYNALDVGFFLFVEDEFMFNEEEDEAKAHVLIDFARMYAEDRMALLNCIPEETPGKKELQEYADKADSWIFGIDWANVPLDDAERILEGRPDILALYQAVPESVWKGEYQQVFFRYGVGVVIQDIFKPLFWDVIRPLPRYLPTRIYKTYTEEIRVSLMQDLETCKGLGKSAALVLDNKVGDARLAEQMIEDLKARDKHVCCPIYATIFSTATKDFMGESCETPELYIGYASKSEKLDGVHRNIVKAAINALIQQYKIKYKAVVNKNCDILAQNPDLVEYLYGMARAEGEPGYELLQQWISFMASYDMEQSDEMLQLVRLSGSLDAYEAKINWNLNVPKDLANAAYSENFSPTVNKFCTATAPGDIFEYNGKLYVLVGQDCDYMMGEKRSRNAPLCEFVSAELVAQGDIEKLSDDEKYVYINNYVDGLGNTYVLKVNYGSRVVVCNEIINLCSFNQEGHCQIDCEEGLSEDLSALLQPYMLQYYEKLSAYFKQVKEVNTTYPDFYKTASDLKTTKPLIDISHYQERDTVLDYGIKRISRLKKTASLYLYKMFLEYRGRMPYTTINLTGYSIVTAMIKSEEKEHLTTVHIKLTSKRNTNQKDRTRLTWYVKREELQEAINAIVDGSLILESDDEYIELQGKGEIELSCGAASVILKKQIKDDMYTIDVNLKSIGEA
;
A
#
# COMPACT_ATOMS: atom_id res chain seq x y z
N MET A 1 8.62 3.22 -21.41
CA MET A 1 7.22 2.71 -21.40
C MET A 1 7.11 1.30 -22.00
N ASP A 2 7.80 0.99 -23.09
CA ASP A 2 7.68 -0.35 -23.75
C ASP A 2 8.38 -1.48 -23.00
N THR A 3 9.46 -1.19 -22.29
CA THR A 3 10.22 -2.17 -21.48
C THR A 3 9.41 -2.78 -20.34
N ASP A 4 8.51 -2.02 -19.73
CA ASP A 4 7.77 -2.45 -18.53
C ASP A 4 6.60 -3.36 -18.89
N LYS A 5 5.90 -3.07 -19.98
CA LYS A 5 4.86 -3.95 -20.54
C LYS A 5 5.44 -5.31 -20.92
N LYS A 6 6.57 -5.31 -21.62
CA LYS A 6 7.28 -6.55 -22.00
C LYS A 6 7.72 -7.36 -20.78
N ARG A 7 8.17 -6.70 -19.71
CA ARG A 7 8.52 -7.38 -18.44
C ARG A 7 7.32 -8.11 -17.84
N LEU A 8 6.14 -7.46 -17.83
CA LEU A 8 4.93 -8.06 -17.29
C LEU A 8 4.51 -9.31 -18.08
N TYR A 9 4.48 -9.26 -19.41
CA TYR A 9 4.14 -10.42 -20.24
C TYR A 9 5.17 -11.56 -20.08
N ASN A 10 6.44 -11.21 -19.97
CA ASN A 10 7.49 -12.21 -19.71
C ASN A 10 7.35 -12.82 -18.30
N ALA A 11 6.97 -12.06 -17.30
CA ALA A 11 6.78 -12.56 -15.93
C ALA A 11 5.56 -13.48 -15.80
N LEU A 12 4.56 -13.28 -16.65
CA LEU A 12 3.41 -14.16 -16.78
C LEU A 12 3.68 -15.36 -17.70
N ASP A 13 4.89 -15.48 -18.24
CA ASP A 13 5.26 -16.49 -19.22
C ASP A 13 4.30 -16.58 -20.43
N VAL A 14 3.75 -15.42 -20.84
CA VAL A 14 2.84 -15.37 -21.99
C VAL A 14 3.59 -15.74 -23.25
N GLY A 15 3.15 -16.80 -23.87
CA GLY A 15 3.77 -17.32 -25.08
C GLY A 15 2.84 -17.59 -26.22
N PHE A 16 1.53 -17.40 -26.00
CA PHE A 16 0.52 -17.54 -27.01
C PHE A 16 -0.46 -16.37 -26.94
N PHE A 17 -0.76 -15.77 -28.10
CA PHE A 17 -1.77 -14.74 -28.26
C PHE A 17 -2.84 -15.16 -29.24
N LEU A 18 -4.09 -14.96 -28.82
CA LEU A 18 -5.24 -15.10 -29.69
C LEU A 18 -6.02 -13.82 -29.75
N PHE A 19 -6.33 -13.39 -30.97
CA PHE A 19 -7.25 -12.31 -31.25
C PHE A 19 -8.44 -12.87 -32.01
N VAL A 20 -9.66 -12.62 -31.51
CA VAL A 20 -10.90 -12.86 -32.22
C VAL A 20 -11.63 -11.53 -32.30
N GLU A 21 -11.54 -10.88 -33.46
CA GLU A 21 -11.96 -9.50 -33.66
C GLU A 21 -12.36 -9.31 -35.14
N ASP A 22 -13.60 -8.94 -35.41
CA ASP A 22 -14.11 -8.79 -36.79
C ASP A 22 -13.60 -7.51 -37.48
N GLU A 23 -13.10 -6.57 -36.70
CA GLU A 23 -12.51 -5.33 -37.22
C GLU A 23 -11.09 -5.52 -37.79
N PHE A 24 -10.47 -6.72 -37.64
CA PHE A 24 -9.30 -7.05 -38.43
C PHE A 24 -9.73 -7.21 -39.90
N MET A 25 -9.36 -6.24 -40.71
CA MET A 25 -9.61 -6.33 -42.15
C MET A 25 -8.58 -7.27 -42.75
N PHE A 26 -9.06 -8.40 -43.27
CA PHE A 26 -8.34 -9.20 -44.24
C PHE A 26 -8.76 -8.72 -45.61
N ASN A 27 -7.84 -8.39 -46.47
CA ASN A 27 -8.19 -8.16 -47.86
C ASN A 27 -8.58 -9.51 -48.48
N GLU A 28 -9.82 -9.62 -48.92
CA GLU A 28 -10.40 -10.85 -49.47
C GLU A 28 -10.26 -10.93 -51.00
N GLU A 29 -9.97 -9.83 -51.68
CA GLU A 29 -9.67 -9.81 -53.08
C GLU A 29 -8.25 -10.31 -53.37
N GLU A 30 -8.11 -11.32 -54.27
CA GLU A 30 -6.87 -12.11 -54.41
C GLU A 30 -5.64 -11.27 -54.75
N ASP A 31 -5.80 -10.26 -55.66
CA ASP A 31 -4.68 -9.43 -56.08
C ASP A 31 -4.23 -8.46 -54.99
N GLU A 32 -5.16 -7.86 -54.27
CA GLU A 32 -4.85 -6.97 -53.16
C GLU A 32 -4.24 -7.75 -51.97
N ALA A 33 -4.71 -8.97 -51.69
CA ALA A 33 -4.16 -9.81 -50.63
C ALA A 33 -2.68 -10.16 -50.87
N LYS A 34 -2.31 -10.49 -52.10
CA LYS A 34 -0.91 -10.76 -52.48
C LYS A 34 -0.04 -9.54 -52.29
N ALA A 35 -0.48 -8.36 -52.76
CA ALA A 35 0.27 -7.12 -52.61
C ALA A 35 0.49 -6.78 -51.12
N HIS A 36 -0.54 -6.86 -50.26
CA HIS A 36 -0.43 -6.63 -48.83
C HIS A 36 0.62 -7.53 -48.20
N VAL A 37 0.54 -8.83 -48.46
CA VAL A 37 1.47 -9.81 -47.83
C VAL A 37 2.90 -9.59 -48.31
N LEU A 38 3.12 -9.53 -49.64
CA LEU A 38 4.49 -9.52 -50.17
C LEU A 38 5.20 -8.19 -49.98
N ILE A 39 4.48 -7.05 -50.04
CA ILE A 39 5.07 -5.74 -49.81
C ILE A 39 5.37 -5.54 -48.33
N ASP A 40 4.46 -5.91 -47.43
CA ASP A 40 4.72 -5.86 -46.00
C ASP A 40 5.87 -6.79 -45.61
N PHE A 41 5.94 -7.98 -46.19
CA PHE A 41 7.06 -8.89 -46.02
C PHE A 41 8.39 -8.26 -46.46
N ALA A 42 8.41 -7.63 -47.65
CA ALA A 42 9.60 -6.94 -48.13
C ALA A 42 10.03 -5.78 -47.22
N ARG A 43 9.11 -5.09 -46.60
CA ARG A 43 9.35 -3.98 -45.64
C ARG A 43 9.91 -4.42 -44.28
N MET A 44 9.84 -5.70 -43.94
CA MET A 44 10.39 -6.23 -42.70
C MET A 44 11.91 -6.03 -42.67
N TYR A 45 12.49 -5.98 -41.46
CA TYR A 45 13.94 -6.08 -41.30
C TYR A 45 14.44 -7.42 -41.83
N ALA A 46 15.66 -7.45 -42.36
CA ALA A 46 16.24 -8.66 -42.95
C ALA A 46 16.24 -9.86 -41.98
N GLU A 47 16.54 -9.60 -40.70
CA GLU A 47 16.51 -10.63 -39.66
C GLU A 47 15.11 -11.22 -39.46
N ASP A 48 14.08 -10.39 -39.54
CA ASP A 48 12.69 -10.79 -39.38
C ASP A 48 12.18 -11.57 -40.59
N ARG A 49 12.55 -11.15 -41.81
CA ARG A 49 12.28 -11.93 -43.04
C ARG A 49 12.88 -13.33 -42.97
N MET A 50 14.15 -13.42 -42.59
CA MET A 50 14.82 -14.70 -42.42
C MET A 50 14.18 -15.58 -41.36
N ALA A 51 13.79 -14.99 -40.25
CA ALA A 51 13.11 -15.73 -39.19
C ALA A 51 11.73 -16.27 -39.64
N LEU A 52 10.97 -15.49 -40.41
CA LEU A 52 9.72 -15.91 -41.01
C LEU A 52 9.95 -17.07 -41.99
N LEU A 53 10.91 -16.94 -42.89
CA LEU A 53 11.24 -17.96 -43.87
C LEU A 53 11.65 -19.28 -43.20
N ASN A 54 12.38 -19.23 -42.10
CA ASN A 54 12.72 -20.41 -41.30
C ASN A 54 11.54 -21.13 -40.67
N CYS A 55 10.39 -20.47 -40.53
CA CYS A 55 9.13 -21.10 -40.07
C CYS A 55 8.42 -21.90 -41.19
N ILE A 56 8.84 -21.75 -42.46
CA ILE A 56 8.25 -22.44 -43.60
C ILE A 56 9.18 -23.60 -43.94
N PRO A 57 8.71 -24.87 -44.04
CA PRO A 57 9.54 -26.01 -44.39
C PRO A 57 10.23 -25.86 -45.76
N GLU A 58 11.43 -26.45 -45.90
CA GLU A 58 12.22 -26.32 -47.12
C GLU A 58 11.54 -26.95 -48.36
N GLU A 59 10.74 -27.99 -48.15
CA GLU A 59 10.00 -28.68 -49.18
C GLU A 59 8.70 -27.94 -49.63
N THR A 60 8.37 -26.82 -49.01
CA THR A 60 7.16 -26.07 -49.36
C THR A 60 7.27 -25.47 -50.77
N PRO A 61 6.33 -25.77 -51.67
CA PRO A 61 6.34 -25.18 -53.00
C PRO A 61 6.28 -23.65 -52.94
N GLY A 62 7.24 -22.98 -53.59
CA GLY A 62 7.33 -21.54 -53.63
C GLY A 62 8.20 -20.90 -52.55
N LYS A 63 8.73 -21.66 -51.58
CA LYS A 63 9.64 -21.12 -50.57
C LYS A 63 10.91 -20.52 -51.19
N LYS A 64 11.45 -21.16 -52.24
CA LYS A 64 12.64 -20.67 -52.94
C LYS A 64 12.36 -19.32 -53.61
N GLU A 65 11.25 -19.20 -54.30
CA GLU A 65 10.81 -17.96 -54.96
C GLU A 65 10.58 -16.84 -53.93
N LEU A 66 10.01 -17.16 -52.78
CA LEU A 66 9.83 -16.22 -51.67
C LEU A 66 11.20 -15.79 -51.08
N GLN A 67 12.17 -16.73 -50.98
CA GLN A 67 13.51 -16.43 -50.53
C GLN A 67 14.25 -15.51 -51.49
N GLU A 68 14.19 -15.76 -52.79
CA GLU A 68 14.82 -14.93 -53.85
C GLU A 68 14.18 -13.52 -53.84
N TYR A 69 12.88 -13.43 -53.63
CA TYR A 69 12.16 -12.14 -53.48
C TYR A 69 12.62 -11.40 -52.20
N ALA A 70 12.79 -12.12 -51.09
CA ALA A 70 13.27 -11.55 -49.81
C ALA A 70 14.70 -11.00 -49.92
N ASP A 71 15.59 -11.75 -50.61
CA ASP A 71 17.00 -11.38 -50.78
C ASP A 71 17.18 -10.10 -51.58
N LYS A 72 16.22 -9.80 -52.45
CA LYS A 72 16.19 -8.55 -53.27
C LYS A 72 15.46 -7.41 -52.58
N ALA A 73 14.71 -7.67 -51.49
CA ALA A 73 13.82 -6.62 -50.87
C ALA A 73 14.58 -5.35 -50.53
N ASP A 74 15.74 -5.43 -49.89
CA ASP A 74 16.50 -4.26 -49.46
C ASP A 74 17.01 -3.41 -50.64
N SER A 75 17.11 -3.98 -51.82
CA SER A 75 17.57 -3.24 -53.03
C SER A 75 16.53 -2.27 -53.61
N TRP A 76 15.26 -2.46 -53.26
CA TRP A 76 14.19 -1.68 -53.88
C TRP A 76 13.20 -1.03 -52.90
N ILE A 77 13.09 -1.59 -51.68
CA ILE A 77 12.09 -1.13 -50.71
C ILE A 77 12.45 0.24 -50.10
N PHE A 78 13.78 0.53 -49.99
CA PHE A 78 14.26 1.77 -49.45
C PHE A 78 14.19 2.88 -50.54
N GLY A 79 13.59 4.00 -50.20
CA GLY A 79 13.41 5.18 -51.10
C GLY A 79 11.98 5.34 -51.61
N ILE A 80 11.08 4.46 -51.25
CA ILE A 80 9.65 4.60 -51.52
C ILE A 80 8.96 5.01 -50.21
N ASP A 81 8.20 6.09 -50.25
CA ASP A 81 7.39 6.55 -49.13
C ASP A 81 6.09 5.75 -49.06
N TRP A 82 6.23 4.54 -48.52
CA TRP A 82 5.12 3.58 -48.38
C TRP A 82 3.99 4.06 -47.45
N ALA A 83 4.18 5.11 -46.68
CA ALA A 83 3.12 5.69 -45.86
C ALA A 83 2.06 6.40 -46.70
N ASN A 84 2.45 6.85 -47.86
CA ASN A 84 1.59 7.63 -48.77
C ASN A 84 1.31 6.95 -50.12
N VAL A 85 1.76 5.70 -50.30
CA VAL A 85 1.47 4.90 -51.50
C VAL A 85 0.32 3.94 -51.20
N PRO A 86 -0.83 4.08 -51.91
CA PRO A 86 -1.87 3.03 -51.84
C PRO A 86 -1.31 1.71 -52.35
N LEU A 87 -1.73 0.62 -51.72
CA LEU A 87 -1.27 -0.71 -52.10
C LEU A 87 -1.72 -1.13 -53.50
N ASP A 88 -2.83 -0.61 -53.96
CA ASP A 88 -3.33 -0.75 -55.34
C ASP A 88 -2.35 -0.22 -56.38
N ASP A 89 -1.49 0.76 -56.03
CA ASP A 89 -0.41 1.29 -56.85
C ASP A 89 0.89 0.47 -56.76
N ALA A 90 0.94 -0.59 -55.92
CA ALA A 90 2.15 -1.37 -55.69
C ALA A 90 2.64 -2.07 -56.97
N GLU A 91 1.77 -2.68 -57.74
CA GLU A 91 2.15 -3.27 -59.02
C GLU A 91 2.68 -2.21 -60.02
N ARG A 92 2.07 -1.02 -60.06
CA ARG A 92 2.54 0.07 -60.90
C ARG A 92 3.94 0.56 -60.48
N ILE A 93 4.26 0.51 -59.17
CA ILE A 93 5.62 0.82 -58.71
C ILE A 93 6.59 -0.27 -59.10
N LEU A 94 6.19 -1.51 -59.09
CA LEU A 94 6.99 -2.68 -59.48
C LEU A 94 7.17 -2.73 -61.01
N GLU A 95 6.24 -2.22 -61.83
CA GLU A 95 6.39 -2.09 -63.29
C GLU A 95 7.64 -1.32 -63.69
N GLY A 96 8.08 -0.37 -62.88
CA GLY A 96 9.33 0.34 -63.05
C GLY A 96 10.59 -0.51 -62.76
N ARG A 97 10.43 -1.76 -62.22
CA ARG A 97 11.49 -2.66 -61.83
C ARG A 97 11.15 -4.11 -62.26
N PRO A 98 11.31 -4.41 -63.54
CA PRO A 98 10.85 -5.68 -64.13
C PRO A 98 11.47 -6.93 -63.48
N ASP A 99 12.69 -6.83 -62.97
CA ASP A 99 13.36 -7.89 -62.25
C ASP A 99 12.69 -8.25 -60.92
N ILE A 100 12.22 -7.25 -60.16
CA ILE A 100 11.47 -7.41 -58.90
C ILE A 100 10.04 -7.85 -59.16
N LEU A 101 9.39 -7.27 -60.19
CA LEU A 101 8.05 -7.66 -60.60
C LEU A 101 8.00 -9.15 -60.98
N ALA A 102 9.00 -9.63 -61.72
CA ALA A 102 9.07 -11.05 -62.06
C ALA A 102 9.19 -11.97 -60.85
N LEU A 103 9.97 -11.59 -59.85
CA LEU A 103 10.06 -12.31 -58.56
C LEU A 103 8.75 -12.23 -57.79
N TYR A 104 8.12 -11.07 -57.69
CA TYR A 104 6.80 -10.88 -57.03
C TYR A 104 5.73 -11.76 -57.67
N GLN A 105 5.70 -11.81 -58.99
CA GLN A 105 4.73 -12.65 -59.75
C GLN A 105 5.00 -14.13 -59.59
N ALA A 106 6.29 -14.55 -59.46
CA ALA A 106 6.71 -15.94 -59.32
C ALA A 106 6.35 -16.55 -57.95
N VAL A 107 6.13 -15.73 -56.86
CA VAL A 107 5.75 -16.26 -55.56
C VAL A 107 4.33 -16.81 -55.66
N PRO A 108 4.14 -18.13 -55.44
CA PRO A 108 2.82 -18.75 -55.49
C PRO A 108 2.02 -18.53 -54.18
N GLU A 109 0.72 -18.63 -54.26
CA GLU A 109 -0.16 -18.48 -53.09
C GLU A 109 0.08 -19.53 -52.02
N SER A 110 0.53 -20.72 -52.39
CA SER A 110 0.74 -21.85 -51.48
C SER A 110 1.75 -21.55 -50.36
N VAL A 111 2.63 -20.54 -50.52
CA VAL A 111 3.68 -20.23 -49.56
C VAL A 111 3.28 -19.17 -48.52
N TRP A 112 2.23 -18.41 -48.80
CA TRP A 112 1.80 -17.34 -47.91
C TRP A 112 0.27 -17.37 -47.54
N LYS A 113 -0.48 -18.25 -48.17
CA LYS A 113 -1.92 -18.47 -47.94
C LYS A 113 -2.16 -19.83 -47.23
N GLY A 114 -3.34 -20.10 -46.79
CA GLY A 114 -3.70 -21.36 -46.14
C GLY A 114 -2.98 -21.56 -44.81
N GLU A 115 -2.30 -22.68 -44.63
CA GLU A 115 -1.62 -23.02 -43.36
C GLU A 115 -0.49 -22.05 -42.97
N TYR A 116 0.14 -21.38 -43.92
CA TYR A 116 1.22 -20.42 -43.66
C TYR A 116 0.68 -18.99 -43.41
N GLN A 117 -0.56 -18.71 -43.68
CA GLN A 117 -1.15 -17.38 -43.45
C GLN A 117 -0.95 -16.91 -42.01
N GLN A 118 -1.13 -17.80 -41.03
CA GLN A 118 -0.91 -17.47 -39.63
C GLN A 118 0.55 -17.18 -39.29
N VAL A 119 1.50 -17.74 -40.04
CA VAL A 119 2.93 -17.42 -39.90
C VAL A 119 3.17 -15.98 -40.31
N PHE A 120 2.63 -15.55 -41.45
CA PHE A 120 2.74 -14.16 -41.92
C PHE A 120 2.04 -13.19 -40.95
N PHE A 121 0.84 -13.53 -40.50
CA PHE A 121 0.08 -12.71 -39.55
C PHE A 121 0.82 -12.51 -38.22
N ARG A 122 1.53 -13.52 -37.75
CA ARG A 122 2.36 -13.43 -36.54
C ARG A 122 3.44 -12.35 -36.64
N TYR A 123 3.91 -12.07 -37.85
CA TYR A 123 4.87 -11.00 -38.11
C TYR A 123 4.21 -9.68 -38.49
N GLY A 124 2.89 -9.59 -38.46
CA GLY A 124 2.13 -8.41 -38.84
C GLY A 124 2.09 -8.17 -40.32
N VAL A 125 2.29 -9.23 -41.12
CA VAL A 125 2.37 -9.16 -42.58
C VAL A 125 1.01 -9.56 -43.16
N GLY A 126 0.49 -8.75 -44.08
CA GLY A 126 -0.78 -9.00 -44.76
C GLY A 126 -2.02 -8.82 -43.88
N VAL A 127 -1.87 -8.23 -42.72
CA VAL A 127 -2.98 -7.93 -41.81
C VAL A 127 -3.12 -6.41 -41.70
N VAL A 128 -4.27 -5.89 -42.07
CA VAL A 128 -4.63 -4.50 -41.76
C VAL A 128 -5.09 -4.47 -40.31
N ILE A 129 -4.19 -4.09 -39.40
CA ILE A 129 -4.49 -3.95 -37.99
C ILE A 129 -4.96 -2.53 -37.75
N GLN A 130 -6.14 -2.38 -37.15
CA GLN A 130 -6.64 -1.05 -36.78
C GLN A 130 -5.61 -0.33 -35.87
N ASP A 131 -5.56 0.99 -35.97
CA ASP A 131 -4.61 1.82 -35.21
C ASP A 131 -4.65 1.58 -33.70
N ILE A 132 -5.80 1.18 -33.18
CA ILE A 132 -5.99 0.83 -31.77
C ILE A 132 -5.16 -0.39 -31.35
N PHE A 133 -4.95 -1.38 -32.23
CA PHE A 133 -4.20 -2.60 -31.93
C PHE A 133 -2.75 -2.57 -32.38
N LYS A 134 -2.36 -1.61 -33.25
CA LYS A 134 -0.99 -1.51 -33.76
C LYS A 134 0.06 -1.50 -32.65
N PRO A 135 -0.07 -0.68 -31.57
CA PRO A 135 0.92 -0.69 -30.48
C PRO A 135 1.02 -2.04 -29.74
N LEU A 136 -0.13 -2.72 -29.50
CA LEU A 136 -0.10 -4.04 -28.86
C LEU A 136 0.61 -5.05 -29.72
N PHE A 137 0.34 -5.05 -31.02
CA PHE A 137 0.96 -5.97 -31.95
C PHE A 137 2.47 -5.74 -32.09
N TRP A 138 2.90 -4.50 -32.34
CA TRP A 138 4.29 -4.17 -32.60
C TRP A 138 5.16 -4.19 -31.34
N ASP A 139 4.65 -3.75 -30.25
CA ASP A 139 5.44 -3.55 -29.02
C ASP A 139 5.45 -4.78 -28.12
N VAL A 140 4.40 -5.59 -28.17
CA VAL A 140 4.22 -6.75 -27.28
C VAL A 140 4.32 -8.07 -27.99
N ILE A 141 3.52 -8.27 -29.04
CA ILE A 141 3.40 -9.57 -29.71
C ILE A 141 4.64 -9.87 -30.57
N ARG A 142 5.11 -8.90 -31.33
CA ARG A 142 6.26 -9.06 -32.21
C ARG A 142 7.57 -9.42 -31.47
N PRO A 143 7.88 -8.84 -30.29
CA PRO A 143 9.07 -9.19 -29.53
C PRO A 143 9.00 -10.53 -28.80
N LEU A 144 7.82 -11.20 -28.75
CA LEU A 144 7.71 -12.48 -28.07
C LEU A 144 8.51 -13.58 -28.79
N PRO A 145 8.93 -14.63 -28.06
CA PRO A 145 9.57 -15.78 -28.68
C PRO A 145 8.73 -16.36 -29.81
N ARG A 146 9.32 -16.47 -31.01
CA ARG A 146 8.60 -16.75 -32.26
C ARG A 146 8.20 -18.23 -32.42
N TYR A 147 8.57 -19.09 -31.49
CA TYR A 147 8.18 -20.51 -31.49
C TYR A 147 6.76 -20.77 -30.99
N LEU A 148 6.08 -19.74 -30.44
CA LEU A 148 4.70 -19.86 -29.97
C LEU A 148 3.75 -19.12 -30.91
N PRO A 149 2.61 -19.72 -31.28
CA PRO A 149 1.73 -19.16 -32.28
C PRO A 149 0.99 -17.91 -31.77
N THR A 150 0.92 -16.90 -32.63
CA THR A 150 -0.09 -15.83 -32.53
C THR A 150 -1.16 -16.16 -33.55
N ARG A 151 -2.42 -16.17 -33.11
CA ARG A 151 -3.56 -16.44 -33.97
C ARG A 151 -4.47 -15.21 -34.04
N ILE A 152 -4.92 -14.93 -35.23
CA ILE A 152 -5.83 -13.81 -35.53
C ILE A 152 -7.00 -14.34 -36.32
N TYR A 153 -8.23 -14.20 -35.81
CA TYR A 153 -9.43 -14.68 -36.45
C TYR A 153 -10.52 -13.63 -36.44
N LYS A 154 -11.29 -13.54 -37.55
CA LYS A 154 -12.49 -12.68 -37.64
C LYS A 154 -13.71 -13.26 -36.92
N THR A 155 -13.75 -14.55 -36.71
CA THR A 155 -14.89 -15.29 -36.14
C THR A 155 -14.39 -16.50 -35.37
N TYR A 156 -15.28 -17.13 -34.62
CA TYR A 156 -14.99 -18.32 -33.84
C TYR A 156 -15.82 -19.50 -34.38
N THR A 157 -15.18 -20.35 -35.17
CA THR A 157 -15.80 -21.55 -35.75
C THR A 157 -15.35 -22.80 -34.99
N GLU A 158 -16.01 -23.97 -35.26
CA GLU A 158 -15.64 -25.24 -34.68
C GLU A 158 -14.17 -25.63 -35.02
N GLU A 159 -13.74 -25.34 -36.23
CA GLU A 159 -12.33 -25.60 -36.65
C GLU A 159 -11.36 -24.75 -35.86
N ILE A 160 -11.66 -23.46 -35.61
CA ILE A 160 -10.86 -22.57 -34.81
C ILE A 160 -10.86 -23.04 -33.36
N ARG A 161 -11.97 -23.52 -32.85
CA ARG A 161 -12.09 -24.10 -31.50
C ARG A 161 -11.12 -25.27 -31.31
N VAL A 162 -11.11 -26.20 -32.25
CA VAL A 162 -10.21 -27.37 -32.21
C VAL A 162 -8.75 -26.92 -32.27
N SER A 163 -8.40 -26.03 -33.19
CA SER A 163 -7.04 -25.48 -33.31
C SER A 163 -6.59 -24.76 -32.05
N LEU A 164 -7.46 -23.96 -31.44
CA LEU A 164 -7.19 -23.26 -30.19
C LEU A 164 -6.86 -24.24 -29.05
N MET A 165 -7.65 -25.31 -28.90
CA MET A 165 -7.40 -26.29 -27.84
C MET A 165 -6.05 -26.97 -28.02
N GLN A 166 -5.63 -27.30 -29.25
CA GLN A 166 -4.31 -27.84 -29.54
C GLN A 166 -3.19 -26.85 -29.22
N ASP A 167 -3.37 -25.57 -29.56
CA ASP A 167 -2.39 -24.52 -29.24
C ASP A 167 -2.25 -24.32 -27.72
N LEU A 168 -3.36 -24.39 -26.96
CA LEU A 168 -3.33 -24.32 -25.51
C LEU A 168 -2.64 -25.52 -24.85
N GLU A 169 -2.85 -26.73 -25.37
CA GLU A 169 -2.11 -27.94 -24.94
C GLU A 169 -0.61 -27.81 -25.21
N THR A 170 -0.25 -27.31 -26.39
CA THR A 170 1.13 -27.05 -26.76
C THR A 170 1.76 -26.01 -25.80
N CYS A 171 1.04 -24.93 -25.53
CA CYS A 171 1.44 -23.88 -24.60
C CYS A 171 1.73 -24.45 -23.19
N LYS A 172 0.86 -25.33 -22.71
CA LYS A 172 1.03 -26.05 -21.44
C LYS A 172 2.28 -26.94 -21.45
N GLY A 173 2.46 -27.70 -22.52
CA GLY A 173 3.66 -28.57 -22.66
C GLY A 173 4.98 -27.78 -22.60
N LEU A 174 4.95 -26.50 -22.98
CA LEU A 174 6.07 -25.59 -22.92
C LEU A 174 6.14 -24.78 -21.60
N GLY A 175 5.24 -25.02 -20.67
CA GLY A 175 5.16 -24.25 -19.41
C GLY A 175 4.81 -22.78 -19.62
N LYS A 176 4.08 -22.45 -20.68
CA LYS A 176 3.70 -21.08 -21.04
C LYS A 176 2.22 -20.81 -20.75
N SER A 177 1.85 -19.55 -20.70
CA SER A 177 0.48 -19.06 -20.55
C SER A 177 -0.04 -18.44 -21.85
N ALA A 178 -1.37 -18.28 -21.97
CA ALA A 178 -2.01 -17.70 -23.13
C ALA A 178 -2.73 -16.38 -22.77
N ALA A 179 -2.63 -15.39 -23.66
CA ALA A 179 -3.38 -14.15 -23.59
C ALA A 179 -4.38 -14.11 -24.77
N LEU A 180 -5.64 -13.85 -24.44
CA LEU A 180 -6.74 -13.80 -25.40
C LEU A 180 -7.38 -12.41 -25.39
N VAL A 181 -7.59 -11.85 -26.58
CA VAL A 181 -8.35 -10.62 -26.78
C VAL A 181 -9.53 -10.98 -27.67
N LEU A 182 -10.72 -10.85 -27.12
CA LEU A 182 -11.96 -11.34 -27.71
C LEU A 182 -12.94 -10.20 -27.89
N ASP A 183 -13.44 -9.96 -29.12
CA ASP A 183 -14.59 -9.10 -29.27
C ASP A 183 -15.84 -9.75 -28.67
N ASN A 184 -16.63 -8.96 -27.97
CA ASN A 184 -17.88 -9.44 -27.39
C ASN A 184 -18.89 -9.87 -28.41
N LYS A 185 -18.96 -9.18 -29.55
CA LYS A 185 -19.86 -9.48 -30.66
C LYS A 185 -19.10 -9.49 -31.96
N VAL A 186 -19.17 -10.61 -32.65
CA VAL A 186 -18.76 -10.71 -34.04
C VAL A 186 -20.02 -10.95 -34.86
N GLY A 187 -20.48 -9.94 -35.60
CA GLY A 187 -21.80 -9.95 -36.23
C GLY A 187 -22.94 -10.01 -35.19
N ASP A 188 -23.87 -10.90 -35.36
CA ASP A 188 -25.02 -11.11 -34.44
C ASP A 188 -24.74 -12.12 -33.33
N ALA A 189 -23.59 -12.83 -33.37
CA ALA A 189 -23.27 -13.88 -32.43
C ALA A 189 -22.46 -13.35 -31.22
N ARG A 190 -22.80 -13.83 -30.00
CA ARG A 190 -22.04 -13.56 -28.77
C ARG A 190 -20.89 -14.56 -28.62
N LEU A 191 -19.88 -14.41 -29.46
CA LEU A 191 -18.78 -15.39 -29.57
C LEU A 191 -17.89 -15.43 -28.34
N ALA A 192 -17.67 -14.32 -27.67
CA ALA A 192 -16.87 -14.28 -26.45
C ALA A 192 -17.50 -15.12 -25.33
N GLU A 193 -18.85 -15.09 -25.18
CA GLU A 193 -19.55 -15.91 -24.19
C GLU A 193 -19.37 -17.40 -24.50
N GLN A 194 -19.58 -17.79 -25.76
CA GLN A 194 -19.43 -19.19 -26.19
C GLN A 194 -17.99 -19.67 -25.97
N MET A 195 -17.00 -18.90 -26.35
CA MET A 195 -15.60 -19.26 -26.16
C MET A 195 -15.25 -19.40 -24.68
N ILE A 196 -15.75 -18.51 -23.83
CA ILE A 196 -15.55 -18.60 -22.39
C ILE A 196 -16.19 -19.87 -21.81
N GLU A 197 -17.39 -20.22 -22.23
CA GLU A 197 -18.05 -21.47 -21.81
C GLU A 197 -17.24 -22.69 -22.24
N ASP A 198 -16.72 -22.71 -23.47
CA ASP A 198 -15.81 -23.77 -23.93
C ASP A 198 -14.52 -23.84 -23.09
N LEU A 199 -13.95 -22.70 -22.73
CA LEU A 199 -12.77 -22.66 -21.88
C LEU A 199 -13.05 -23.11 -20.44
N LYS A 200 -14.25 -22.85 -19.91
CA LYS A 200 -14.70 -23.31 -18.58
C LYS A 200 -15.01 -24.81 -18.54
N ALA A 201 -15.60 -25.32 -19.62
CA ALA A 201 -16.03 -26.73 -19.73
C ALA A 201 -14.82 -27.71 -19.83
N ARG A 202 -13.66 -27.23 -20.18
CA ARG A 202 -12.46 -28.08 -20.38
C ARG A 202 -11.90 -28.64 -19.06
N ASP A 203 -11.21 -29.76 -19.18
CA ASP A 203 -10.49 -30.37 -18.06
C ASP A 203 -9.35 -29.45 -17.60
N LYS A 204 -9.37 -29.08 -16.31
CA LYS A 204 -8.34 -28.23 -15.67
C LYS A 204 -6.92 -28.79 -15.79
N HIS A 205 -6.79 -30.10 -15.99
CA HIS A 205 -5.49 -30.75 -16.14
C HIS A 205 -4.88 -30.61 -17.54
N VAL A 206 -5.65 -30.18 -18.53
CA VAL A 206 -5.23 -30.16 -19.95
C VAL A 206 -4.70 -28.81 -20.40
N CYS A 207 -4.94 -27.72 -19.67
CA CYS A 207 -4.69 -26.37 -20.18
C CYS A 207 -3.64 -25.57 -19.44
N CYS A 208 -2.99 -24.63 -20.17
CA CYS A 208 -2.12 -23.61 -19.62
C CYS A 208 -2.96 -22.50 -18.92
N PRO A 209 -2.34 -21.64 -18.10
CA PRO A 209 -2.99 -20.43 -17.60
C PRO A 209 -3.43 -19.52 -18.75
N ILE A 210 -4.66 -18.97 -18.64
CA ILE A 210 -5.27 -18.13 -19.67
C ILE A 210 -5.69 -16.80 -19.08
N TYR A 211 -5.31 -15.74 -19.76
CA TYR A 211 -5.67 -14.37 -19.48
C TYR A 211 -6.52 -13.83 -20.62
N ALA A 212 -7.85 -13.88 -20.46
CA ALA A 212 -8.79 -13.43 -21.46
C ALA A 212 -9.26 -11.99 -21.17
N THR A 213 -9.26 -11.16 -22.20
CA THR A 213 -9.87 -9.83 -22.17
C THR A 213 -11.00 -9.78 -23.17
N ILE A 214 -12.22 -9.56 -22.70
CA ILE A 214 -13.36 -9.25 -23.55
C ILE A 214 -13.31 -7.76 -23.88
N PHE A 215 -13.18 -7.43 -25.16
CA PHE A 215 -12.99 -6.09 -25.65
C PHE A 215 -14.26 -5.63 -26.39
N SER A 216 -15.00 -4.67 -25.83
CA SER A 216 -16.32 -4.31 -26.32
C SER A 216 -16.59 -2.80 -26.30
N THR A 217 -17.44 -2.32 -27.22
CA THR A 217 -17.96 -0.95 -27.18
C THR A 217 -19.01 -0.73 -26.08
N ALA A 218 -19.69 -1.81 -25.63
CA ALA A 218 -20.76 -1.76 -24.64
C ALA A 218 -20.29 -2.31 -23.28
N THR A 219 -19.73 -1.44 -22.44
CA THR A 219 -19.25 -1.84 -21.10
C THR A 219 -20.33 -1.97 -20.04
N LYS A 220 -21.57 -1.55 -20.32
CA LYS A 220 -22.63 -1.48 -19.30
C LYS A 220 -23.23 -2.83 -18.89
N ASP A 221 -23.11 -3.86 -19.72
CA ASP A 221 -23.77 -5.14 -19.50
C ASP A 221 -22.90 -6.18 -18.79
N PHE A 222 -21.63 -5.89 -18.57
CA PHE A 222 -20.68 -6.83 -17.95
C PHE A 222 -20.20 -6.29 -16.60
N MET A 223 -20.91 -6.64 -15.56
CA MET A 223 -20.51 -6.38 -14.18
C MET A 223 -19.82 -7.63 -13.62
N GLY A 224 -18.51 -7.64 -13.63
CA GLY A 224 -17.74 -8.61 -12.86
C GLY A 224 -16.53 -9.17 -13.59
N GLU A 225 -15.37 -8.86 -13.06
CA GLU A 225 -14.19 -9.65 -13.29
C GLU A 225 -14.41 -11.01 -12.65
N SER A 226 -14.26 -12.10 -13.38
CA SER A 226 -14.39 -13.42 -12.82
C SER A 226 -13.06 -14.12 -12.84
N CYS A 227 -12.60 -14.46 -11.65
CA CYS A 227 -11.50 -15.39 -11.47
C CYS A 227 -12.10 -16.72 -11.05
N GLU A 228 -12.55 -17.51 -12.02
CA GLU A 228 -13.23 -18.78 -11.73
C GLU A 228 -12.25 -19.87 -11.30
N THR A 229 -11.04 -19.82 -11.82
CA THR A 229 -9.95 -20.71 -11.41
C THR A 229 -8.61 -19.98 -11.43
N PRO A 230 -7.57 -20.48 -10.72
CA PRO A 230 -6.23 -19.92 -10.80
C PRO A 230 -5.65 -19.85 -12.22
N GLU A 231 -6.17 -20.69 -13.12
CA GLU A 231 -5.68 -20.82 -14.49
C GLU A 231 -6.52 -20.06 -15.51
N LEU A 232 -7.67 -19.49 -15.14
CA LEU A 232 -8.52 -18.75 -16.05
C LEU A 232 -8.94 -17.41 -15.44
N TYR A 233 -8.36 -16.34 -15.94
CA TYR A 233 -8.75 -14.97 -15.61
C TYR A 233 -9.50 -14.36 -16.80
N ILE A 234 -10.66 -13.77 -16.53
CA ILE A 234 -11.49 -13.10 -17.53
C ILE A 234 -11.69 -11.67 -17.09
N GLY A 235 -11.23 -10.72 -17.88
CA GLY A 235 -11.43 -9.29 -17.67
C GLY A 235 -12.19 -8.65 -18.82
N TYR A 236 -12.70 -7.44 -18.57
CA TYR A 236 -13.46 -6.66 -19.54
C TYR A 236 -12.78 -5.32 -19.77
N ALA A 237 -12.72 -4.87 -21.03
CA ALA A 237 -12.20 -3.56 -21.39
C ALA A 237 -13.10 -2.92 -22.44
N SER A 238 -13.27 -1.60 -22.35
CA SER A 238 -13.97 -0.83 -23.37
C SER A 238 -13.07 -0.53 -24.55
N LYS A 239 -13.58 -0.65 -25.77
CA LYS A 239 -12.89 -0.16 -26.98
C LYS A 239 -12.56 1.34 -26.88
N SER A 240 -13.34 2.13 -26.13
CA SER A 240 -13.04 3.54 -25.87
C SER A 240 -11.78 3.77 -25.01
N GLU A 241 -11.42 2.79 -24.17
CA GLU A 241 -10.19 2.84 -23.34
C GLU A 241 -8.95 2.42 -24.11
N LYS A 242 -9.11 2.00 -25.36
CA LYS A 242 -8.05 1.51 -26.23
C LYS A 242 -7.24 0.40 -25.54
N LEU A 243 -5.94 0.38 -25.83
CA LEU A 243 -5.03 -0.63 -25.26
C LEU A 243 -4.83 -0.51 -23.75
N ASP A 244 -5.05 0.65 -23.16
CA ASP A 244 -4.90 0.82 -21.71
C ASP A 244 -5.87 -0.07 -20.94
N GLY A 245 -7.06 -0.34 -21.50
CA GLY A 245 -8.00 -1.30 -20.95
C GLY A 245 -7.46 -2.73 -20.97
N VAL A 246 -6.91 -3.18 -22.10
CA VAL A 246 -6.30 -4.52 -22.24
C VAL A 246 -5.11 -4.69 -21.28
N HIS A 247 -4.20 -3.71 -21.25
CA HIS A 247 -3.05 -3.75 -20.34
C HIS A 247 -3.47 -3.77 -18.88
N ARG A 248 -4.48 -3.01 -18.50
CA ARG A 248 -5.03 -3.04 -17.14
C ARG A 248 -5.54 -4.42 -16.76
N ASN A 249 -6.22 -5.11 -17.67
CA ASN A 249 -6.68 -6.47 -17.41
C ASN A 249 -5.53 -7.46 -17.28
N ILE A 250 -4.46 -7.31 -18.06
CA ILE A 250 -3.26 -8.15 -17.89
C ILE A 250 -2.58 -7.88 -16.55
N VAL A 251 -2.54 -6.63 -16.08
CA VAL A 251 -2.05 -6.30 -14.73
C VAL A 251 -2.92 -6.96 -13.66
N LYS A 252 -4.24 -6.88 -13.77
CA LYS A 252 -5.16 -7.55 -12.85
C LYS A 252 -5.02 -9.08 -12.88
N ALA A 253 -4.84 -9.64 -14.07
CA ALA A 253 -4.55 -11.06 -14.23
C ALA A 253 -3.23 -11.46 -13.54
N ALA A 254 -2.20 -10.63 -13.67
CA ALA A 254 -0.91 -10.83 -13.01
C ALA A 254 -1.04 -10.78 -11.48
N ILE A 255 -1.76 -9.78 -10.96
CA ILE A 255 -2.05 -9.68 -9.51
C ILE A 255 -2.81 -10.91 -9.04
N ASN A 256 -3.84 -11.34 -9.80
CA ASN A 256 -4.59 -12.53 -9.44
C ASN A 256 -3.71 -13.79 -9.47
N ALA A 257 -2.89 -13.98 -10.51
CA ALA A 257 -1.95 -15.09 -10.60
C ALA A 257 -0.99 -15.12 -9.41
N LEU A 258 -0.45 -13.96 -9.02
CA LEU A 258 0.41 -13.81 -7.83
C LEU A 258 -0.33 -14.28 -6.56
N ILE A 259 -1.55 -13.77 -6.34
CA ILE A 259 -2.35 -14.12 -5.15
C ILE A 259 -2.68 -15.62 -5.12
N GLN A 260 -3.06 -16.22 -6.26
CA GLN A 260 -3.41 -17.64 -6.33
C GLN A 260 -2.19 -18.54 -6.12
N GLN A 261 -1.04 -18.22 -6.72
CA GLN A 261 0.21 -18.95 -6.48
C GLN A 261 0.61 -18.86 -5.01
N TYR A 262 0.55 -17.67 -4.43
CA TYR A 262 0.82 -17.46 -3.00
C TYR A 262 -0.11 -18.30 -2.13
N LYS A 263 -1.43 -18.30 -2.41
CA LYS A 263 -2.44 -19.08 -1.69
C LYS A 263 -2.15 -20.59 -1.73
N ILE A 264 -1.84 -21.12 -2.91
CA ILE A 264 -1.54 -22.56 -3.09
C ILE A 264 -0.31 -22.94 -2.27
N LYS A 265 0.76 -22.16 -2.40
CA LYS A 265 2.01 -22.39 -1.69
C LYS A 265 1.86 -22.28 -0.19
N TYR A 266 1.24 -21.17 0.27
CA TYR A 266 1.01 -20.93 1.70
C TYR A 266 0.20 -22.07 2.34
N LYS A 267 -0.87 -22.54 1.66
CA LYS A 267 -1.67 -23.67 2.15
C LYS A 267 -0.85 -24.95 2.27
N ALA A 268 -0.01 -25.26 1.28
CA ALA A 268 0.84 -26.45 1.31
C ALA A 268 1.85 -26.40 2.48
N VAL A 269 2.49 -25.25 2.67
CA VAL A 269 3.47 -25.02 3.73
C VAL A 269 2.83 -25.07 5.11
N VAL A 270 1.67 -24.43 5.30
CA VAL A 270 0.93 -24.49 6.59
C VAL A 270 0.52 -25.92 6.92
N ASN A 271 -0.02 -26.66 5.95
CA ASN A 271 -0.41 -28.07 6.18
C ASN A 271 0.82 -28.91 6.60
N LYS A 272 1.94 -28.82 5.86
CA LYS A 272 3.19 -29.50 6.19
C LYS A 272 3.62 -29.21 7.64
N ASN A 273 3.58 -27.94 8.05
CA ASN A 273 4.03 -27.52 9.36
C ASN A 273 3.08 -27.99 10.49
N CYS A 274 1.77 -27.97 10.22
CA CYS A 274 0.80 -28.57 11.14
C CYS A 274 1.02 -30.08 11.30
N ASP A 275 1.33 -30.81 10.22
CA ASP A 275 1.63 -32.23 10.27
C ASP A 275 2.91 -32.52 11.08
N ILE A 276 3.96 -31.68 10.93
CA ILE A 276 5.19 -31.79 11.74
C ILE A 276 4.87 -31.61 13.22
N LEU A 277 4.06 -30.61 13.59
CA LEU A 277 3.67 -30.38 14.99
C LEU A 277 2.81 -31.52 15.53
N ALA A 278 1.87 -32.02 14.73
CA ALA A 278 1.01 -33.16 15.13
C ALA A 278 1.80 -34.45 15.37
N GLN A 279 2.91 -34.64 14.63
CA GLN A 279 3.82 -35.78 14.80
C GLN A 279 4.80 -35.61 15.99
N ASN A 280 4.89 -34.40 16.56
CA ASN A 280 5.80 -34.05 17.64
C ASN A 280 5.05 -33.39 18.81
N PRO A 281 4.15 -34.14 19.52
CA PRO A 281 3.32 -33.58 20.60
C PRO A 281 4.14 -33.02 21.75
N ASP A 282 5.31 -33.57 22.04
CA ASP A 282 6.20 -33.09 23.10
C ASP A 282 6.69 -31.66 22.85
N LEU A 283 6.88 -31.28 21.56
CA LEU A 283 7.23 -29.91 21.19
C LEU A 283 6.05 -28.96 21.47
N VAL A 284 4.83 -29.38 21.19
CA VAL A 284 3.62 -28.59 21.46
C VAL A 284 3.45 -28.42 22.97
N GLU A 285 3.65 -29.48 23.76
CA GLU A 285 3.62 -29.42 25.22
C GLU A 285 4.67 -28.46 25.77
N TYR A 286 5.89 -28.50 25.23
CA TYR A 286 6.95 -27.54 25.57
C TYR A 286 6.55 -26.08 25.27
N LEU A 287 5.98 -25.80 24.08
CA LEU A 287 5.49 -24.47 23.72
C LEU A 287 4.41 -23.96 24.67
N TYR A 288 3.46 -24.84 25.07
CA TYR A 288 2.44 -24.50 26.06
C TYR A 288 3.04 -24.26 27.45
N GLY A 289 4.05 -25.03 27.83
CA GLY A 289 4.79 -24.80 29.07
C GLY A 289 5.50 -23.45 29.10
N MET A 290 6.13 -23.06 28.00
CA MET A 290 6.73 -21.72 27.85
C MET A 290 5.68 -20.61 27.93
N ALA A 291 4.59 -20.73 27.18
CA ALA A 291 3.50 -19.74 27.18
C ALA A 291 2.97 -19.51 28.60
N ARG A 292 2.73 -20.63 29.35
CA ARG A 292 2.29 -20.56 30.73
C ARG A 292 3.27 -19.84 31.64
N ALA A 293 4.57 -20.11 31.48
CA ALA A 293 5.62 -19.46 32.27
C ALA A 293 5.71 -17.96 32.01
N GLU A 294 5.48 -17.53 30.77
CA GLU A 294 5.49 -16.11 30.35
C GLU A 294 4.14 -15.42 30.57
N GLY A 295 3.06 -16.14 30.87
CA GLY A 295 1.71 -15.61 31.03
C GLY A 295 1.00 -15.30 29.70
N GLU A 296 1.46 -15.90 28.61
CA GLU A 296 0.84 -15.80 27.29
C GLU A 296 -0.15 -16.96 27.06
N PRO A 297 -1.24 -16.76 26.31
CA PRO A 297 -2.13 -17.85 25.92
C PRO A 297 -1.40 -18.87 25.03
N GLY A 298 -1.47 -20.16 25.35
CA GLY A 298 -0.77 -21.20 24.60
C GLY A 298 -1.15 -21.27 23.12
N TYR A 299 -2.42 -20.97 22.79
CA TYR A 299 -2.87 -20.95 21.40
C TYR A 299 -2.23 -19.81 20.58
N GLU A 300 -1.95 -18.66 21.21
CA GLU A 300 -1.28 -17.54 20.53
C GLU A 300 0.16 -17.89 20.20
N LEU A 301 0.88 -18.52 21.13
CA LEU A 301 2.24 -18.98 20.88
C LEU A 301 2.30 -20.05 19.79
N LEU A 302 1.35 -21.00 19.80
CA LEU A 302 1.23 -22.02 18.76
C LEU A 302 0.97 -21.38 17.37
N GLN A 303 0.04 -20.44 17.31
CA GLN A 303 -0.26 -19.71 16.07
C GLN A 303 0.95 -18.93 15.55
N GLN A 304 1.69 -18.25 16.43
CA GLN A 304 2.91 -17.54 16.08
C GLN A 304 3.95 -18.52 15.53
N TRP A 305 4.13 -19.67 16.17
CA TRP A 305 5.09 -20.67 15.74
C TRP A 305 4.76 -21.25 14.36
N ILE A 306 3.51 -21.59 14.11
CA ILE A 306 3.03 -22.04 12.80
C ILE A 306 3.32 -20.95 11.74
N SER A 307 3.07 -19.69 12.07
CA SER A 307 3.32 -18.57 11.18
C SER A 307 4.82 -18.38 10.86
N PHE A 308 5.70 -18.52 11.86
CA PHE A 308 7.15 -18.48 11.65
C PHE A 308 7.66 -19.62 10.77
N MET A 309 7.23 -20.85 11.05
CA MET A 309 7.57 -21.99 10.22
C MET A 309 7.09 -21.82 8.77
N ALA A 310 5.86 -21.33 8.62
CA ALA A 310 5.30 -21.06 7.28
C ALA A 310 6.09 -19.99 6.53
N SER A 311 6.44 -18.89 7.21
CA SER A 311 7.26 -17.82 6.61
C SER A 311 8.64 -18.33 6.21
N TYR A 312 9.31 -19.10 7.10
CA TYR A 312 10.61 -19.69 6.81
C TYR A 312 10.57 -20.64 5.60
N ASP A 313 9.62 -21.57 5.58
CA ASP A 313 9.49 -22.51 4.45
C ASP A 313 9.13 -21.83 3.14
N MET A 314 8.33 -20.75 3.20
CA MET A 314 8.02 -19.91 2.04
C MET A 314 9.30 -19.27 1.47
N GLU A 315 10.12 -18.67 2.32
CA GLU A 315 11.36 -17.99 1.90
C GLU A 315 12.40 -18.94 1.31
N GLN A 316 12.45 -20.20 1.78
CA GLN A 316 13.40 -21.22 1.28
C GLN A 316 12.95 -21.89 -0.02
N SER A 317 11.75 -21.60 -0.52
CA SER A 317 11.22 -22.29 -1.69
C SER A 317 11.68 -21.66 -3.01
N ASP A 318 12.05 -22.51 -3.98
CA ASP A 318 12.45 -22.06 -5.31
C ASP A 318 11.30 -21.35 -6.05
N GLU A 319 10.06 -21.73 -5.78
CA GLU A 319 8.89 -21.10 -6.37
C GLU A 319 8.71 -19.66 -5.87
N MET A 320 9.29 -19.32 -4.72
CA MET A 320 9.29 -17.93 -4.23
C MET A 320 9.99 -16.98 -5.20
N LEU A 321 11.01 -17.49 -5.93
CA LEU A 321 11.69 -16.70 -6.95
C LEU A 321 10.75 -16.28 -8.10
N GLN A 322 9.80 -17.15 -8.48
CA GLN A 322 8.78 -16.80 -9.48
C GLN A 322 7.82 -15.73 -8.96
N LEU A 323 7.39 -15.84 -7.70
CA LEU A 323 6.57 -14.82 -7.05
C LEU A 323 7.29 -13.46 -6.99
N VAL A 324 8.57 -13.45 -6.65
CA VAL A 324 9.41 -12.25 -6.62
C VAL A 324 9.53 -11.62 -8.02
N ARG A 325 9.75 -12.43 -9.06
CA ARG A 325 9.81 -11.93 -10.44
C ARG A 325 8.49 -11.32 -10.89
N LEU A 326 7.38 -11.96 -10.58
CA LEU A 326 6.06 -11.46 -10.92
C LEU A 326 5.75 -10.16 -10.16
N SER A 327 6.03 -10.12 -8.86
CA SER A 327 5.91 -8.90 -8.04
C SER A 327 6.77 -7.76 -8.59
N GLY A 328 8.06 -8.01 -8.87
CA GLY A 328 8.96 -6.99 -9.42
C GLY A 328 8.55 -6.49 -10.82
N SER A 329 7.81 -7.29 -11.60
CA SER A 329 7.24 -6.82 -12.86
C SER A 329 6.02 -5.92 -12.66
N LEU A 330 5.25 -6.15 -11.57
CA LEU A 330 4.13 -5.29 -11.18
C LEU A 330 4.61 -3.96 -10.60
N ASP A 331 5.71 -3.96 -9.85
CA ASP A 331 6.33 -2.74 -9.30
C ASP A 331 6.79 -1.77 -10.40
N ALA A 332 7.21 -2.31 -11.55
CA ALA A 332 7.59 -1.51 -12.72
C ALA A 332 6.38 -0.89 -13.45
N TYR A 333 5.17 -1.32 -13.14
CA TYR A 333 3.96 -0.78 -13.73
C TYR A 333 3.46 0.39 -12.89
N GLU A 334 3.48 1.61 -13.46
CA GLU A 334 2.89 2.80 -12.83
C GLU A 334 1.37 2.67 -12.71
N ALA A 335 0.91 2.02 -11.66
CA ALA A 335 -0.50 1.98 -11.34
C ALA A 335 -0.96 3.38 -10.88
N LYS A 336 -1.93 3.94 -11.58
CA LYS A 336 -2.62 5.12 -11.07
C LYS A 336 -3.36 4.74 -9.79
N ILE A 337 -2.96 5.36 -8.67
CA ILE A 337 -3.63 5.13 -7.38
C ILE A 337 -5.09 5.57 -7.51
N ASN A 338 -5.99 4.63 -7.30
CA ASN A 338 -7.42 4.93 -7.21
C ASN A 338 -7.76 5.38 -5.79
N TRP A 339 -7.80 6.69 -5.58
CA TRP A 339 -8.12 7.28 -4.27
C TRP A 339 -9.56 7.03 -3.82
N ASN A 340 -10.45 6.60 -4.72
CA ASN A 340 -11.86 6.30 -4.42
C ASN A 340 -12.08 4.77 -4.28
N LEU A 341 -11.08 4.05 -3.79
CA LEU A 341 -11.18 2.61 -3.60
C LEU A 341 -12.26 2.31 -2.55
N ASN A 342 -13.30 1.58 -2.96
CA ASN A 342 -14.27 1.02 -2.03
C ASN A 342 -13.67 -0.27 -1.44
N VAL A 343 -13.17 -0.18 -0.21
CA VAL A 343 -12.53 -1.31 0.48
C VAL A 343 -13.62 -2.28 0.97
N PRO A 344 -13.63 -3.55 0.54
CA PRO A 344 -14.54 -4.54 1.08
C PRO A 344 -14.42 -4.64 2.62
N LYS A 345 -15.54 -4.87 3.30
CA LYS A 345 -15.57 -4.96 4.77
C LYS A 345 -14.58 -5.99 5.33
N ASP A 346 -14.41 -7.11 4.65
CA ASP A 346 -13.47 -8.15 5.10
C ASP A 346 -12.01 -7.68 5.02
N LEU A 347 -11.64 -6.88 4.01
CA LEU A 347 -10.31 -6.27 3.93
C LEU A 347 -10.13 -5.17 4.97
N ALA A 348 -11.16 -4.39 5.26
CA ALA A 348 -11.13 -3.40 6.34
C ALA A 348 -10.91 -4.10 7.71
N ASN A 349 -11.59 -5.21 7.95
CA ASN A 349 -11.39 -6.02 9.16
C ASN A 349 -10.00 -6.66 9.22
N ALA A 350 -9.45 -7.09 8.07
CA ALA A 350 -8.07 -7.59 8.01
C ALA A 350 -7.06 -6.48 8.31
N ALA A 351 -7.23 -5.29 7.74
CA ALA A 351 -6.41 -4.11 8.03
C ALA A 351 -6.53 -3.67 9.51
N TYR A 352 -7.74 -3.74 10.08
CA TYR A 352 -7.93 -3.54 11.51
C TYR A 352 -7.11 -4.53 12.33
N SER A 353 -7.11 -5.80 11.94
CA SER A 353 -6.38 -6.84 12.65
C SER A 353 -4.85 -6.73 12.57
N GLU A 354 -4.30 -5.83 11.75
CA GLU A 354 -2.87 -5.52 11.73
C GLU A 354 -2.43 -4.82 13.04
N ASN A 355 -3.22 -3.84 13.49
CA ASN A 355 -2.90 -3.02 14.65
C ASN A 355 -3.71 -3.37 15.90
N PHE A 356 -4.85 -4.04 15.75
CA PHE A 356 -5.81 -4.29 16.82
C PHE A 356 -6.18 -5.77 16.95
N SER A 357 -6.54 -6.18 18.13
CA SER A 357 -7.09 -7.50 18.43
C SER A 357 -8.50 -7.34 19.02
N PRO A 358 -9.56 -7.56 18.23
CA PRO A 358 -10.94 -7.46 18.72
C PRO A 358 -11.37 -8.67 19.58
N THR A 359 -10.59 -9.74 19.56
CA THR A 359 -10.97 -11.02 20.18
C THR A 359 -10.53 -11.18 21.63
N VAL A 360 -9.84 -10.17 22.20
CA VAL A 360 -9.30 -10.22 23.56
C VAL A 360 -10.37 -10.51 24.63
N ASN A 361 -11.58 -9.99 24.43
CA ASN A 361 -12.68 -10.26 25.35
C ASN A 361 -13.28 -11.65 25.12
N LYS A 362 -13.47 -12.04 23.85
CA LYS A 362 -13.97 -13.37 23.47
C LYS A 362 -13.16 -14.49 24.09
N PHE A 363 -11.86 -14.33 24.19
CA PHE A 363 -10.93 -15.32 24.75
C PHE A 363 -10.57 -15.04 26.23
N CYS A 364 -11.20 -14.05 26.85
CA CYS A 364 -10.96 -13.69 28.24
C CYS A 364 -9.47 -13.50 28.58
N THR A 365 -8.71 -12.88 27.66
CA THR A 365 -7.27 -12.68 27.87
C THR A 365 -7.00 -11.72 29.01
N ALA A 366 -5.93 -11.95 29.78
CA ALA A 366 -5.51 -11.05 30.83
C ALA A 366 -5.28 -9.63 30.30
N THR A 367 -5.51 -8.60 31.12
CA THR A 367 -5.22 -7.20 30.76
C THR A 367 -3.73 -7.02 30.48
N ALA A 368 -3.41 -6.26 29.45
CA ALA A 368 -2.05 -5.94 29.05
C ALA A 368 -1.95 -4.54 28.46
N PRO A 369 -0.73 -3.96 28.37
CA PRO A 369 -0.50 -2.70 27.68
C PRO A 369 -1.06 -2.74 26.25
N GLY A 370 -1.65 -1.61 25.84
CA GLY A 370 -2.35 -1.52 24.57
C GLY A 370 -3.85 -1.85 24.65
N ASP A 371 -4.37 -2.34 25.77
CA ASP A 371 -5.81 -2.49 25.97
C ASP A 371 -6.51 -1.13 25.84
N ILE A 372 -7.59 -1.11 25.07
CA ILE A 372 -8.41 0.07 24.84
C ILE A 372 -9.71 -0.08 25.63
N PHE A 373 -9.97 0.89 26.48
CA PHE A 373 -11.13 0.94 27.34
C PHE A 373 -12.03 2.10 26.99
N GLU A 374 -13.32 1.91 27.16
CA GLU A 374 -14.33 2.96 27.14
C GLU A 374 -14.83 3.25 28.56
N TYR A 375 -14.92 4.52 28.90
CA TYR A 375 -15.54 5.00 30.14
C TYR A 375 -16.21 6.35 29.90
N ASN A 376 -17.53 6.45 30.22
CA ASN A 376 -18.33 7.65 30.01
C ASN A 376 -18.21 8.23 28.58
N GLY A 377 -18.24 7.35 27.55
CA GLY A 377 -18.16 7.74 26.15
C GLY A 377 -16.79 8.26 25.70
N LYS A 378 -15.74 8.08 26.51
CA LYS A 378 -14.34 8.41 26.17
C LYS A 378 -13.50 7.17 26.10
N LEU A 379 -12.53 7.19 25.18
CA LEU A 379 -11.58 6.10 25.03
C LEU A 379 -10.29 6.37 25.81
N TYR A 380 -9.72 5.31 26.33
CA TYR A 380 -8.47 5.31 27.06
C TYR A 380 -7.62 4.10 26.65
N VAL A 381 -6.33 4.30 26.49
CA VAL A 381 -5.38 3.23 26.16
C VAL A 381 -4.47 3.00 27.35
N LEU A 382 -4.38 1.74 27.79
CA LEU A 382 -3.45 1.32 28.83
C LEU A 382 -2.02 1.39 28.29
N VAL A 383 -1.17 2.13 28.99
CA VAL A 383 0.25 2.28 28.64
C VAL A 383 1.13 1.73 29.76
N GLY A 384 2.24 1.11 29.38
CA GLY A 384 3.22 0.55 30.33
C GLY A 384 4.07 -0.54 29.70
N GLN A 385 4.86 -1.20 30.54
CA GLN A 385 5.64 -2.37 30.12
C GLN A 385 4.84 -3.65 30.37
N ASP A 386 5.02 -4.62 29.49
CA ASP A 386 4.38 -5.93 29.65
C ASP A 386 4.70 -6.56 31.02
N CYS A 387 5.96 -6.46 31.45
CA CYS A 387 6.39 -7.03 32.73
C CYS A 387 5.71 -6.43 33.97
N ASP A 388 5.13 -5.23 33.88
CA ASP A 388 4.43 -4.58 34.98
C ASP A 388 2.96 -5.08 35.11
N TYR A 389 2.40 -5.57 33.99
CA TYR A 389 0.97 -5.92 33.90
C TYR A 389 0.71 -7.39 33.55
N MET A 390 1.70 -8.12 33.02
CA MET A 390 1.50 -9.54 32.69
C MET A 390 1.29 -10.36 33.97
N MET A 391 0.30 -11.21 33.93
CA MET A 391 0.06 -12.26 34.91
C MET A 391 0.52 -13.60 34.35
N GLY A 392 1.23 -14.36 35.13
CA GLY A 392 1.64 -15.72 34.81
C GLY A 392 1.79 -16.55 36.07
N GLU A 393 2.02 -17.85 35.91
CA GLU A 393 2.14 -18.76 37.02
C GLU A 393 3.22 -18.34 38.06
N LYS A 394 4.31 -17.74 37.57
CA LYS A 394 5.45 -17.30 38.39
C LYS A 394 5.61 -15.78 38.45
N ARG A 395 4.69 -15.02 37.84
CA ARG A 395 4.77 -13.57 37.78
C ARG A 395 3.60 -12.95 38.53
N SER A 396 3.90 -12.00 39.40
CA SER A 396 2.91 -11.13 40.01
C SER A 396 3.03 -9.73 39.40
N ARG A 397 1.91 -9.04 39.27
CA ARG A 397 1.89 -7.63 38.80
C ARG A 397 2.56 -6.74 39.85
N ASN A 398 3.48 -5.89 39.38
CA ASN A 398 4.23 -4.98 40.24
C ASN A 398 3.58 -3.61 40.38
N ALA A 399 2.71 -3.22 39.44
CA ALA A 399 2.07 -1.91 39.42
C ALA A 399 0.66 -1.96 40.07
N PRO A 400 0.44 -1.30 41.21
CA PRO A 400 -0.87 -1.24 41.85
C PRO A 400 -1.86 -0.34 41.07
N LEU A 401 -1.34 0.60 40.31
CA LEU A 401 -2.12 1.53 39.48
C LEU A 401 -1.69 1.37 38.02
N CYS A 402 -2.70 1.32 37.17
CA CYS A 402 -2.53 1.33 35.72
C CYS A 402 -2.57 2.73 35.18
N GLU A 403 -1.64 3.08 34.30
CA GLU A 403 -1.58 4.38 33.66
C GLU A 403 -2.29 4.33 32.29
N PHE A 404 -3.20 5.29 32.08
CA PHE A 404 -3.97 5.41 30.86
C PHE A 404 -3.71 6.77 30.18
N VAL A 405 -3.75 6.78 28.88
CA VAL A 405 -3.79 7.98 28.05
C VAL A 405 -5.12 8.06 27.33
N SER A 406 -5.68 9.28 27.21
CA SER A 406 -6.95 9.42 26.49
C SER A 406 -6.79 9.22 25.00
N ALA A 407 -7.84 8.73 24.37
CA ALA A 407 -7.90 8.55 22.92
C ALA A 407 -9.26 9.00 22.37
N GLU A 408 -9.30 9.27 21.06
CA GLU A 408 -10.52 9.59 20.34
C GLU A 408 -10.50 9.00 18.93
N LEU A 409 -11.66 8.70 18.37
CA LEU A 409 -11.78 8.23 16.99
C LEU A 409 -11.98 9.44 16.07
N VAL A 410 -11.14 9.55 15.06
CA VAL A 410 -11.21 10.58 14.02
C VAL A 410 -11.62 9.92 12.72
N ALA A 411 -12.73 10.39 12.13
CA ALA A 411 -13.20 9.87 10.85
C ALA A 411 -12.18 10.15 9.73
N GLN A 412 -12.09 9.26 8.75
CA GLN A 412 -11.16 9.44 7.62
C GLN A 412 -11.35 10.76 6.87
N GLY A 413 -12.58 11.26 6.76
CA GLY A 413 -12.88 12.56 6.15
C GLY A 413 -12.37 13.77 6.93
N ASP A 414 -11.97 13.58 8.19
CA ASP A 414 -11.50 14.64 9.10
C ASP A 414 -9.97 14.59 9.34
N ILE A 415 -9.24 13.82 8.55
CA ILE A 415 -7.77 13.67 8.69
C ILE A 415 -7.03 15.02 8.55
N GLU A 416 -7.57 15.95 7.77
CA GLU A 416 -7.03 17.31 7.63
C GLU A 416 -7.00 18.10 8.96
N LYS A 417 -7.82 17.70 9.93
CA LYS A 417 -7.87 18.31 11.26
C LYS A 417 -6.85 17.72 12.25
N LEU A 418 -6.07 16.75 11.82
CA LEU A 418 -5.03 16.15 12.65
C LEU A 418 -3.89 17.15 12.87
N SER A 419 -3.39 17.18 14.09
CA SER A 419 -2.31 18.12 14.50
C SER A 419 -0.97 17.39 14.53
N ASP A 420 0.07 17.98 13.97
CA ASP A 420 1.47 17.51 14.06
C ASP A 420 2.09 17.68 15.45
N ASP A 421 1.25 17.92 16.49
CA ASP A 421 1.73 18.08 17.84
C ASP A 421 2.22 16.74 18.39
N GLU A 422 3.46 16.69 18.84
CA GLU A 422 4.14 15.51 19.39
C GLU A 422 3.45 14.85 20.59
N LYS A 423 2.41 15.50 21.15
CA LYS A 423 1.57 14.89 22.20
C LYS A 423 0.55 13.89 21.66
N TYR A 424 0.39 13.80 20.33
CA TYR A 424 -0.52 12.89 19.69
C TYR A 424 0.21 11.79 18.93
N VAL A 425 -0.33 10.59 18.98
CA VAL A 425 0.01 9.49 18.09
C VAL A 425 -1.25 9.02 17.39
N TYR A 426 -1.11 8.68 16.13
CA TYR A 426 -2.18 8.25 15.25
C TYR A 426 -1.97 6.80 14.86
N ILE A 427 -2.99 5.96 15.09
CA ILE A 427 -3.01 4.55 14.71
C ILE A 427 -4.16 4.34 13.73
N ASN A 428 -3.81 3.98 12.51
CA ASN A 428 -4.78 3.83 11.43
C ASN A 428 -5.58 2.52 11.53
N ASN A 429 -6.64 2.46 10.72
CA ASN A 429 -7.45 1.26 10.48
C ASN A 429 -8.23 0.78 11.72
N TYR A 430 -8.66 1.67 12.60
CA TYR A 430 -9.64 1.29 13.62
C TYR A 430 -11.01 1.12 12.95
N VAL A 431 -11.66 -0.02 13.22
CA VAL A 431 -12.99 -0.33 12.67
C VAL A 431 -13.97 -0.45 13.82
N ASP A 432 -15.07 0.28 13.76
CA ASP A 432 -16.14 0.19 14.77
C ASP A 432 -17.05 -1.04 14.55
N GLY A 433 -17.97 -1.28 15.48
CA GLY A 433 -18.95 -2.37 15.39
C GLY A 433 -19.87 -2.30 14.16
N LEU A 434 -19.97 -1.15 13.50
CA LEU A 434 -20.78 -0.92 12.30
C LEU A 434 -19.96 -1.13 11.01
N GLY A 435 -18.63 -1.24 11.12
CA GLY A 435 -17.71 -1.40 10.00
C GLY A 435 -17.18 -0.08 9.42
N ASN A 436 -17.37 1.04 10.11
CA ASN A 436 -16.78 2.31 9.72
C ASN A 436 -15.31 2.37 10.13
N THR A 437 -14.48 2.98 9.29
CA THR A 437 -13.04 3.10 9.52
C THR A 437 -12.67 4.46 10.08
N TYR A 438 -11.81 4.45 11.10
CA TYR A 438 -11.33 5.63 11.81
C TYR A 438 -9.81 5.58 12.01
N VAL A 439 -9.25 6.71 12.38
CA VAL A 439 -7.92 6.85 12.96
C VAL A 439 -8.07 6.97 14.48
N LEU A 440 -7.40 6.11 15.24
CA LEU A 440 -7.32 6.25 16.70
C LEU A 440 -6.23 7.28 17.02
N LYS A 441 -6.67 8.45 17.53
CA LYS A 441 -5.80 9.54 17.99
C LYS A 441 -5.58 9.41 19.48
N VAL A 442 -4.36 9.12 19.89
CA VAL A 442 -3.96 8.98 21.30
C VAL A 442 -3.30 10.25 21.80
N ASN A 443 -3.72 10.76 22.96
CA ASN A 443 -3.22 12.00 23.56
C ASN A 443 -2.41 11.75 24.83
N TYR A 444 -1.10 11.84 24.73
CA TYR A 444 -0.18 11.66 25.87
C TYR A 444 -0.26 12.77 26.93
N GLY A 445 -0.79 13.93 26.57
CA GLY A 445 -0.99 15.05 27.49
C GLY A 445 -2.12 14.83 28.51
N SER A 446 -3.02 13.87 28.24
CA SER A 446 -4.16 13.55 29.11
C SER A 446 -3.97 12.18 29.73
N ARG A 447 -3.42 12.16 30.94
CA ARG A 447 -3.14 10.94 31.71
C ARG A 447 -4.06 10.81 32.88
N VAL A 448 -4.50 9.58 33.11
CA VAL A 448 -5.26 9.19 34.29
C VAL A 448 -4.75 7.85 34.80
N VAL A 449 -5.06 7.51 36.03
CA VAL A 449 -4.72 6.22 36.62
C VAL A 449 -5.99 5.48 37.03
N VAL A 450 -5.92 4.15 36.98
CA VAL A 450 -6.99 3.26 37.44
C VAL A 450 -6.37 2.18 38.31
N CYS A 451 -7.08 1.77 39.35
CA CYS A 451 -6.68 0.64 40.17
C CYS A 451 -6.60 -0.63 39.31
N ASN A 452 -5.51 -1.34 39.44
CA ASN A 452 -5.23 -2.55 38.64
C ASN A 452 -6.32 -3.61 38.83
N GLU A 453 -6.82 -3.77 40.05
CA GLU A 453 -7.87 -4.71 40.38
C GLU A 453 -9.16 -4.45 39.59
N ILE A 454 -9.53 -3.18 39.40
CA ILE A 454 -10.74 -2.79 38.64
C ILE A 454 -10.61 -3.23 37.18
N ILE A 455 -9.52 -2.87 36.51
CA ILE A 455 -9.39 -3.15 35.08
C ILE A 455 -9.23 -4.64 34.79
N ASN A 456 -8.72 -5.41 35.74
CA ASN A 456 -8.58 -6.88 35.58
C ASN A 456 -9.92 -7.60 35.48
N LEU A 457 -10.97 -7.01 36.02
CA LEU A 457 -12.30 -7.61 35.98
C LEU A 457 -12.80 -7.83 34.53
N CYS A 458 -12.36 -7.03 33.58
CA CYS A 458 -12.72 -7.20 32.16
C CYS A 458 -12.22 -8.53 31.57
N SER A 459 -11.26 -9.20 32.23
CA SER A 459 -10.72 -10.48 31.76
C SER A 459 -11.57 -11.68 32.18
N PHE A 460 -12.61 -11.46 32.95
CA PHE A 460 -13.47 -12.50 33.51
C PHE A 460 -14.89 -12.49 32.94
N ASN A 461 -15.08 -11.83 31.82
CA ASN A 461 -16.30 -11.91 31.00
C ASN A 461 -16.00 -11.67 29.53
N GLN A 462 -16.83 -12.21 28.64
CA GLN A 462 -16.63 -12.12 27.19
C GLN A 462 -17.05 -10.76 26.57
N GLU A 463 -17.68 -9.90 27.36
CA GLU A 463 -18.09 -8.56 26.92
C GLU A 463 -17.05 -7.49 27.27
N GLY A 464 -16.09 -7.80 28.15
CA GLY A 464 -15.02 -6.89 28.55
C GLY A 464 -15.44 -5.86 29.60
N HIS A 465 -16.56 -6.03 30.29
CA HIS A 465 -16.98 -5.15 31.36
C HIS A 465 -16.11 -5.30 32.60
N CYS A 466 -15.71 -4.21 33.24
CA CYS A 466 -15.05 -4.22 34.52
C CYS A 466 -16.10 -4.38 35.64
N GLN A 467 -16.61 -5.60 35.77
CA GLN A 467 -17.63 -5.97 36.75
C GLN A 467 -17.30 -7.29 37.42
N ILE A 468 -17.81 -7.51 38.63
CA ILE A 468 -17.66 -8.77 39.37
C ILE A 468 -18.92 -9.05 40.13
N ASP A 469 -19.38 -10.31 40.05
CA ASP A 469 -20.39 -10.84 40.96
C ASP A 469 -19.71 -11.27 42.26
N CYS A 470 -20.14 -10.69 43.37
CA CYS A 470 -19.56 -11.01 44.67
C CYS A 470 -20.12 -12.28 45.32
N GLU A 471 -21.24 -12.83 44.82
CA GLU A 471 -21.90 -14.00 45.38
C GLU A 471 -21.81 -15.23 44.47
N GLU A 472 -22.02 -14.99 43.16
CA GLU A 472 -21.90 -16.03 42.16
C GLU A 472 -20.44 -16.15 41.67
N GLY A 473 -19.99 -17.35 41.47
CA GLY A 473 -18.68 -17.64 40.85
C GLY A 473 -18.73 -17.50 39.32
N LEU A 474 -17.63 -17.83 38.69
CA LEU A 474 -17.56 -17.94 37.21
C LEU A 474 -18.39 -19.15 36.74
N SER A 475 -19.07 -19.00 35.59
CA SER A 475 -19.74 -20.14 34.95
C SER A 475 -18.72 -21.20 34.51
N GLU A 476 -19.18 -22.45 34.35
CA GLU A 476 -18.30 -23.53 33.87
C GLU A 476 -17.69 -23.25 32.51
N ASP A 477 -18.47 -22.72 31.58
CA ASP A 477 -18.01 -22.36 30.22
C ASP A 477 -16.91 -21.28 30.26
N LEU A 478 -17.08 -20.30 31.13
CA LEU A 478 -16.10 -19.23 31.27
C LEU A 478 -14.83 -19.74 31.97
N SER A 479 -14.99 -20.58 33.01
CA SER A 479 -13.87 -21.18 33.70
C SER A 479 -13.03 -22.07 32.80
N ALA A 480 -13.64 -22.74 31.83
CA ALA A 480 -12.94 -23.56 30.84
C ALA A 480 -12.05 -22.73 29.86
N LEU A 481 -12.32 -21.45 29.67
CA LEU A 481 -11.49 -20.56 28.85
C LEU A 481 -10.26 -20.03 29.59
N LEU A 482 -10.31 -20.02 30.94
CA LEU A 482 -9.30 -19.37 31.75
C LEU A 482 -8.17 -20.33 32.11
N GLN A 483 -6.96 -19.80 32.15
CA GLN A 483 -5.82 -20.58 32.66
C GLN A 483 -5.89 -20.71 34.17
N PRO A 484 -5.32 -21.79 34.75
CA PRO A 484 -5.44 -22.08 36.20
C PRO A 484 -5.01 -20.92 37.11
N TYR A 485 -3.96 -20.16 36.74
CA TYR A 485 -3.52 -19.01 37.53
C TYR A 485 -4.52 -17.84 37.48
N MET A 486 -5.28 -17.69 36.40
CA MET A 486 -6.33 -16.68 36.29
C MET A 486 -7.52 -17.05 37.20
N LEU A 487 -7.88 -18.31 37.28
CA LEU A 487 -8.92 -18.76 38.19
C LEU A 487 -8.55 -18.48 39.66
N GLN A 488 -7.32 -18.82 40.06
CA GLN A 488 -6.81 -18.48 41.40
C GLN A 488 -6.80 -16.96 41.67
N TYR A 489 -6.51 -16.18 40.64
CA TYR A 489 -6.53 -14.73 40.77
C TYR A 489 -7.95 -14.19 40.89
N TYR A 490 -8.92 -14.76 40.15
CA TYR A 490 -10.33 -14.40 40.28
C TYR A 490 -10.86 -14.64 41.72
N GLU A 491 -10.52 -15.77 42.35
CA GLU A 491 -10.89 -16.04 43.75
C GLU A 491 -10.38 -14.94 44.68
N LYS A 492 -9.12 -14.49 44.47
CA LYS A 492 -8.54 -13.42 45.28
C LYS A 492 -9.24 -12.08 45.02
N LEU A 493 -9.57 -11.79 43.74
CA LEU A 493 -10.33 -10.56 43.38
C LEU A 493 -11.73 -10.59 44.00
N SER A 494 -12.44 -11.74 43.93
CA SER A 494 -13.77 -11.87 44.53
C SER A 494 -13.72 -11.59 46.02
N ALA A 495 -12.76 -12.19 46.73
CA ALA A 495 -12.58 -11.96 48.18
C ALA A 495 -12.25 -10.46 48.48
N TYR A 496 -11.39 -9.84 47.62
CA TYR A 496 -11.03 -8.45 47.76
C TYR A 496 -12.22 -7.52 47.57
N PHE A 497 -13.01 -7.69 46.51
CA PHE A 497 -14.17 -6.82 46.23
C PHE A 497 -15.33 -7.03 47.23
N LYS A 498 -15.47 -8.23 47.81
CA LYS A 498 -16.35 -8.43 48.99
C LYS A 498 -15.96 -7.54 50.15
N GLN A 499 -14.67 -7.44 50.46
CA GLN A 499 -14.16 -6.54 51.50
C GLN A 499 -14.34 -5.07 51.13
N VAL A 500 -14.10 -4.68 49.86
CA VAL A 500 -14.36 -3.33 49.38
C VAL A 500 -15.83 -2.93 49.57
N LYS A 501 -16.76 -3.84 49.22
CA LYS A 501 -18.20 -3.64 49.42
C LYS A 501 -18.52 -3.46 50.90
N GLU A 502 -18.00 -4.30 51.79
CA GLU A 502 -18.21 -4.25 53.23
C GLU A 502 -17.68 -2.93 53.83
N VAL A 503 -16.43 -2.55 53.48
CA VAL A 503 -15.84 -1.26 53.95
C VAL A 503 -16.59 -0.07 53.42
N ASN A 504 -17.02 -0.06 52.15
CA ASN A 504 -17.76 1.04 51.55
C ASN A 504 -19.15 1.17 52.20
N THR A 505 -19.79 0.10 52.56
CA THR A 505 -21.06 0.10 53.26
C THR A 505 -20.91 0.64 54.71
N THR A 506 -19.84 0.25 55.37
CA THR A 506 -19.58 0.62 56.78
C THR A 506 -19.01 2.06 56.91
N TYR A 507 -18.13 2.44 55.96
CA TYR A 507 -17.41 3.73 55.96
C TYR A 507 -17.45 4.37 54.56
N PRO A 508 -18.56 4.97 54.13
CA PRO A 508 -18.77 5.41 52.73
C PRO A 508 -17.75 6.43 52.22
N ASP A 509 -17.16 7.23 53.09
CA ASP A 509 -16.18 8.26 52.71
C ASP A 509 -14.73 7.82 52.79
N PHE A 510 -14.42 6.58 53.21
CA PHE A 510 -13.06 6.15 53.46
C PHE A 510 -12.17 6.20 52.21
N TYR A 511 -12.60 5.59 51.14
CA TYR A 511 -11.85 5.59 49.87
C TYR A 511 -11.80 6.95 49.20
N LYS A 512 -12.86 7.74 49.33
CA LYS A 512 -12.90 9.13 48.80
C LYS A 512 -11.83 9.98 49.47
N THR A 513 -11.76 9.95 50.80
CA THR A 513 -10.75 10.69 51.56
C THR A 513 -9.34 10.23 51.23
N ALA A 514 -9.10 8.90 51.10
CA ALA A 514 -7.83 8.36 50.69
C ALA A 514 -7.43 8.78 49.25
N SER A 515 -8.39 8.89 48.33
CA SER A 515 -8.17 9.34 46.96
C SER A 515 -7.80 10.84 46.88
N ASP A 516 -8.37 11.69 47.71
CA ASP A 516 -8.10 13.13 47.72
C ASP A 516 -6.63 13.45 48.12
N LEU A 517 -5.96 12.54 48.80
CA LEU A 517 -4.53 12.66 49.17
C LEU A 517 -3.58 12.30 48.04
N LYS A 518 -4.05 11.73 46.94
CA LYS A 518 -3.20 11.31 45.83
C LYS A 518 -2.80 12.48 44.94
N THR A 519 -1.53 12.52 44.54
CA THR A 519 -1.01 13.53 43.61
C THR A 519 -1.53 13.35 42.16
N THR A 520 -1.93 12.14 41.81
CA THR A 520 -2.54 11.81 40.51
C THR A 520 -3.96 11.35 40.76
N LYS A 521 -4.93 12.10 40.24
CA LYS A 521 -6.35 11.79 40.40
C LYS A 521 -6.71 10.51 39.64
N PRO A 522 -7.31 9.50 40.29
CA PRO A 522 -7.78 8.31 39.59
C PRO A 522 -8.94 8.64 38.64
N LEU A 523 -9.06 7.88 37.56
CA LEU A 523 -10.18 7.96 36.62
C LEU A 523 -11.49 7.61 37.33
N ILE A 524 -11.42 6.56 38.14
CA ILE A 524 -12.51 6.08 38.99
C ILE A 524 -11.95 5.63 40.34
N ASP A 525 -12.63 5.92 41.42
CA ASP A 525 -12.31 5.42 42.74
C ASP A 525 -12.86 4.01 42.92
N ILE A 526 -12.16 3.17 43.69
CA ILE A 526 -12.51 1.77 43.92
C ILE A 526 -13.87 1.61 44.61
N SER A 527 -14.33 2.65 45.30
CA SER A 527 -15.66 2.68 45.95
C SER A 527 -16.78 3.16 45.05
N HIS A 528 -16.44 3.65 43.82
CA HIS A 528 -17.39 4.19 42.86
C HIS A 528 -17.87 3.16 41.85
N TYR A 529 -18.63 2.18 42.32
CA TYR A 529 -19.30 1.17 41.48
C TYR A 529 -20.82 1.41 41.52
N GLN A 530 -21.50 0.94 40.50
CA GLN A 530 -22.94 0.74 40.48
C GLN A 530 -23.22 -0.67 40.96
N GLU A 531 -24.04 -0.80 42.00
CA GLU A 531 -24.47 -2.11 42.47
C GLU A 531 -25.78 -2.47 41.74
N ARG A 532 -25.75 -3.65 41.10
CA ARG A 532 -26.92 -4.27 40.49
C ARG A 532 -27.02 -5.67 41.03
N ASP A 533 -27.97 -5.87 41.95
CA ASP A 533 -28.11 -7.12 42.70
C ASP A 533 -26.81 -7.47 43.45
N THR A 534 -26.11 -8.49 43.00
CA THR A 534 -24.83 -8.95 43.58
C THR A 534 -23.61 -8.45 42.83
N VAL A 535 -23.82 -7.79 41.67
CA VAL A 535 -22.76 -7.37 40.75
C VAL A 535 -22.30 -5.95 41.06
N LEU A 536 -21.00 -5.76 41.23
CA LEU A 536 -20.34 -4.48 41.30
C LEU A 536 -19.86 -4.09 39.90
N ASP A 537 -20.44 -3.04 39.28
CA ASP A 537 -20.12 -2.57 37.93
C ASP A 537 -19.46 -1.19 37.98
N TYR A 538 -18.23 -1.11 37.48
CA TYR A 538 -17.46 0.15 37.42
C TYR A 538 -17.74 1.00 36.19
N GLY A 539 -18.59 0.53 35.28
CA GLY A 539 -18.92 1.25 34.04
C GLY A 539 -17.74 1.38 33.06
N ILE A 540 -16.66 0.69 33.28
CA ILE A 540 -15.49 0.63 32.38
C ILE A 540 -15.62 -0.63 31.54
N LYS A 541 -15.38 -0.49 30.24
CA LYS A 541 -15.46 -1.61 29.30
C LYS A 541 -14.22 -1.67 28.42
N ARG A 542 -13.52 -2.82 28.39
CA ARG A 542 -12.48 -3.08 27.39
C ARG A 542 -13.15 -3.37 26.05
N ILE A 543 -12.73 -2.68 24.99
CA ILE A 543 -13.30 -2.84 23.65
C ILE A 543 -12.37 -3.58 22.71
N SER A 544 -11.07 -3.37 22.80
CA SER A 544 -10.08 -4.10 21.98
C SER A 544 -8.68 -3.94 22.60
N ARG A 545 -7.67 -4.44 21.91
CA ARG A 545 -6.27 -4.29 22.28
C ARG A 545 -5.44 -3.93 21.06
N LEU A 546 -4.47 -3.03 21.21
CA LEU A 546 -3.39 -2.86 20.25
C LEU A 546 -2.52 -4.11 20.21
N LYS A 547 -2.18 -4.58 19.02
CA LYS A 547 -1.19 -5.64 18.88
C LYS A 547 0.17 -5.20 19.40
N LYS A 548 1.00 -6.16 19.78
CA LYS A 548 2.28 -5.94 20.49
C LYS A 548 3.15 -4.88 19.84
N THR A 549 3.29 -4.90 18.50
CA THR A 549 4.09 -3.91 17.76
C THR A 549 3.53 -2.49 17.90
N ALA A 550 2.22 -2.32 17.73
CA ALA A 550 1.56 -1.02 17.86
C ALA A 550 1.57 -0.53 19.32
N SER A 551 1.37 -1.43 20.29
CA SER A 551 1.45 -1.13 21.72
C SER A 551 2.86 -0.69 22.14
N LEU A 552 3.90 -1.38 21.69
CA LEU A 552 5.30 -1.03 21.97
C LEU A 552 5.68 0.31 21.32
N TYR A 553 5.23 0.55 20.09
CA TYR A 553 5.42 1.84 19.44
C TYR A 553 4.77 2.98 20.23
N LEU A 554 3.50 2.78 20.62
CA LEU A 554 2.77 3.73 21.47
C LEU A 554 3.53 4.02 22.78
N TYR A 555 4.00 2.97 23.45
CA TYR A 555 4.74 3.10 24.71
C TYR A 555 6.06 3.82 24.54
N LYS A 556 6.80 3.51 23.47
CA LYS A 556 8.03 4.24 23.13
C LYS A 556 7.78 5.74 22.97
N MET A 557 6.78 6.11 22.18
CA MET A 557 6.40 7.51 21.95
C MET A 557 5.93 8.19 23.24
N PHE A 558 5.22 7.45 24.10
CA PHE A 558 4.82 7.93 25.43
C PHE A 558 6.01 8.20 26.33
N LEU A 559 7.03 7.33 26.36
CA LEU A 559 8.27 7.54 27.12
C LEU A 559 9.05 8.73 26.60
N GLU A 560 9.18 8.90 25.29
CA GLU A 560 9.80 10.06 24.67
C GLU A 560 9.09 11.36 25.06
N TYR A 561 7.77 11.37 25.01
CA TYR A 561 6.98 12.51 25.47
C TYR A 561 7.16 12.78 26.96
N ARG A 562 7.17 11.74 27.80
CA ARG A 562 7.36 11.84 29.26
C ARG A 562 8.79 12.24 29.64
N GLY A 563 9.79 11.78 28.88
CA GLY A 563 11.21 12.07 29.09
C GLY A 563 11.61 13.51 28.75
N ARG A 564 10.70 14.33 28.24
CA ARG A 564 10.93 15.76 28.03
C ARG A 564 11.12 16.45 29.36
N MET A 565 12.32 16.45 29.85
CA MET A 565 12.68 17.31 30.95
C MET A 565 12.61 18.76 30.48
N PRO A 566 11.92 19.66 31.20
CA PRO A 566 12.13 21.07 30.99
C PRO A 566 13.61 21.32 31.30
N TYR A 567 14.41 21.42 30.26
CA TYR A 567 15.84 21.72 30.40
C TYR A 567 15.94 23.19 30.79
N THR A 568 15.93 23.43 32.09
CA THR A 568 16.33 24.73 32.65
C THR A 568 17.83 24.70 32.87
N THR A 569 18.59 24.90 31.82
CA THR A 569 19.98 25.30 31.99
C THR A 569 20.01 26.75 32.40
N ILE A 570 20.64 27.02 33.54
CA ILE A 570 21.19 28.33 33.79
C ILE A 570 22.30 28.49 32.76
N ASN A 571 22.04 29.25 31.71
CA ASN A 571 23.05 29.52 30.68
C ASN A 571 24.06 30.52 31.26
N LEU A 572 25.19 30.00 31.78
CA LEU A 572 26.30 30.79 32.27
C LEU A 572 27.27 31.20 31.14
N THR A 573 27.06 30.68 29.91
CA THR A 573 28.03 30.83 28.82
C THR A 573 27.85 32.10 27.98
N GLY A 574 26.91 32.97 28.33
CA GLY A 574 26.76 34.25 27.63
C GLY A 574 26.14 34.11 26.23
N TYR A 575 26.41 35.07 25.38
CA TYR A 575 25.92 35.11 24.00
C TYR A 575 26.92 34.38 23.07
N SER A 576 26.41 33.67 22.08
CA SER A 576 27.24 33.28 20.94
C SER A 576 27.33 34.46 19.98
N ILE A 577 28.56 34.83 19.65
CA ILE A 577 28.83 35.95 18.72
C ILE A 577 28.94 35.35 17.31
N VAL A 578 28.12 35.80 16.40
CA VAL A 578 28.13 35.37 15.01
C VAL A 578 28.12 36.57 14.07
N THR A 579 28.71 36.42 12.92
CA THR A 579 28.61 37.42 11.86
C THR A 579 27.32 37.18 11.07
N ALA A 580 26.49 38.19 10.98
CA ALA A 580 25.28 38.16 10.17
C ALA A 580 25.38 39.12 8.98
N MET A 581 24.78 38.75 7.89
CA MET A 581 24.66 39.61 6.71
C MET A 581 23.36 40.40 6.80
N ILE A 582 23.47 41.72 6.85
CA ILE A 582 22.34 42.63 6.68
C ILE A 582 22.21 42.94 5.20
N LYS A 583 21.04 42.72 4.62
CA LYS A 583 20.80 42.92 3.20
C LYS A 583 19.50 43.64 2.88
N SER A 584 19.52 44.45 1.85
CA SER A 584 18.35 44.93 1.11
C SER A 584 18.34 44.30 -0.29
N GLU A 585 17.41 44.68 -1.15
CA GLU A 585 17.33 44.14 -2.51
C GLU A 585 18.63 44.32 -3.33
N GLU A 586 19.38 45.39 -3.06
CA GLU A 586 20.53 45.81 -3.90
C GLU A 586 21.89 45.80 -3.18
N LYS A 587 21.91 45.82 -1.85
CA LYS A 587 23.15 45.99 -1.07
C LYS A 587 23.22 45.05 0.12
N GLU A 588 24.44 44.68 0.48
CA GLU A 588 24.76 43.81 1.62
C GLU A 588 25.81 44.44 2.52
N HIS A 589 25.69 44.24 3.83
CA HIS A 589 26.69 44.65 4.84
C HIS A 589 26.82 43.61 5.96
N LEU A 590 28.01 43.40 6.48
CA LEU A 590 28.24 42.47 7.59
C LEU A 590 28.12 43.19 8.94
N THR A 591 27.43 42.55 9.87
CA THR A 591 27.29 43.03 11.26
C THR A 591 27.50 41.90 12.25
N THR A 592 27.77 42.26 13.51
CA THR A 592 27.91 41.30 14.60
C THR A 592 26.61 41.10 15.32
N VAL A 593 26.22 39.86 15.52
CA VAL A 593 25.01 39.50 16.23
C VAL A 593 25.33 38.63 17.42
N HIS A 594 24.81 39.01 18.57
CA HIS A 594 24.90 38.23 19.81
C HIS A 594 23.66 37.35 19.93
N ILE A 595 23.80 36.03 19.80
CA ILE A 595 22.67 35.08 19.85
C ILE A 595 22.58 34.47 21.24
N LYS A 596 21.42 34.56 21.85
CA LYS A 596 21.10 33.92 23.12
C LYS A 596 19.97 32.92 22.97
N LEU A 597 20.17 31.76 23.53
CA LEU A 597 19.11 30.76 23.66
C LEU A 597 18.25 31.13 24.87
N THR A 598 17.02 31.55 24.62
CA THR A 598 16.07 31.88 25.70
C THR A 598 14.96 30.85 25.73
N SER A 599 14.72 30.27 26.92
CA SER A 599 13.51 29.50 27.19
C SER A 599 12.51 30.40 27.94
N LYS A 600 11.38 30.75 27.31
CA LYS A 600 10.30 31.41 28.04
C LYS A 600 9.33 30.35 28.54
N ARG A 601 9.26 30.18 29.84
CA ARG A 601 8.19 29.46 30.52
C ARG A 601 6.94 30.35 30.50
N ASN A 602 5.97 30.00 29.70
CA ASN A 602 4.65 30.67 29.73
C ASN A 602 3.64 29.75 30.41
N THR A 603 2.99 30.20 31.43
CA THR A 603 2.06 29.45 32.30
C THR A 603 0.88 28.84 31.54
N ASN A 604 0.64 29.21 30.27
CA ASN A 604 -0.49 28.74 29.49
C ASN A 604 -0.13 28.25 28.05
N GLN A 605 1.13 28.21 27.68
CA GLN A 605 1.55 27.72 26.34
C GLN A 605 2.94 27.08 26.40
N LYS A 606 3.13 26.07 25.56
CA LYS A 606 4.33 25.26 25.32
C LYS A 606 5.64 26.01 25.56
N ASP A 607 6.55 25.42 26.34
CA ASP A 607 7.95 25.84 26.43
C ASP A 607 8.57 25.78 25.03
N ARG A 608 8.75 26.93 24.41
CA ARG A 608 9.46 27.06 23.14
C ARG A 608 10.82 27.67 23.40
N THR A 609 11.85 26.93 23.14
CA THR A 609 13.21 27.43 23.04
C THR A 609 13.28 28.41 21.87
N ARG A 610 13.66 29.63 22.11
CA ARG A 610 13.76 30.66 21.07
C ARG A 610 15.20 31.16 21.01
N LEU A 611 15.71 31.30 19.80
CA LEU A 611 16.94 32.05 19.55
C LEU A 611 16.60 33.53 19.48
N THR A 612 17.03 34.30 20.49
CA THR A 612 16.91 35.75 20.48
C THR A 612 18.24 36.35 20.00
N TRP A 613 18.16 37.20 19.02
CA TRP A 613 19.31 37.89 18.47
C TRP A 613 19.38 39.29 19.05
N TYR A 614 20.56 39.72 19.45
CA TYR A 614 20.82 41.05 19.91
C TYR A 614 21.86 41.66 19.00
N VAL A 615 21.55 42.79 18.39
CA VAL A 615 22.48 43.54 17.54
C VAL A 615 22.77 44.86 18.24
N LYS A 616 24.05 45.22 18.33
CA LYS A 616 24.42 46.53 18.89
C LYS A 616 23.78 47.62 18.05
N ARG A 617 23.11 48.56 18.69
CA ARG A 617 22.39 49.64 18.00
C ARG A 617 23.30 50.41 17.04
N GLU A 618 24.51 50.74 17.45
CA GLU A 618 25.49 51.46 16.63
C GLU A 618 25.89 50.66 15.38
N GLU A 619 26.19 49.37 15.55
CA GLU A 619 26.55 48.48 14.43
C GLU A 619 25.36 48.27 13.46
N LEU A 620 24.14 48.16 14.02
CA LEU A 620 22.92 48.05 13.21
C LEU A 620 22.65 49.34 12.45
N GLN A 621 22.87 50.53 13.11
CA GLN A 621 22.74 51.84 12.51
C GLN A 621 23.71 52.03 11.34
N GLU A 622 24.99 51.68 11.52
CA GLU A 622 26.00 51.71 10.49
C GLU A 622 25.63 50.79 9.30
N ALA A 623 25.22 49.55 9.61
CA ALA A 623 24.85 48.59 8.60
C ALA A 623 23.62 49.04 7.78
N ILE A 624 22.59 49.59 8.44
CA ILE A 624 21.42 50.15 7.76
C ILE A 624 21.81 51.31 6.87
N ASN A 625 22.61 52.24 7.37
CA ASN A 625 23.06 53.40 6.58
C ASN A 625 23.98 53.03 5.40
N ALA A 626 24.71 51.91 5.51
CA ALA A 626 25.51 51.39 4.40
C ALA A 626 24.65 50.79 3.28
N ILE A 627 23.46 50.24 3.63
CA ILE A 627 22.56 49.56 2.71
C ILE A 627 21.55 50.52 2.11
N VAL A 628 21.09 51.49 2.89
CA VAL A 628 20.09 52.46 2.52
C VAL A 628 20.81 53.76 2.16
N ASP A 629 20.58 54.30 0.97
CA ASP A 629 21.13 55.59 0.57
C ASP A 629 20.50 56.73 1.38
N GLY A 630 21.02 56.96 2.58
CA GLY A 630 20.57 58.02 3.48
C GLY A 630 21.03 57.82 4.93
N SER A 631 21.15 58.90 5.67
CA SER A 631 21.42 58.81 7.12
C SER A 631 20.13 58.69 7.88
N LEU A 632 19.63 57.46 8.06
CA LEU A 632 18.56 57.16 8.96
C LEU A 632 19.06 57.10 10.39
N ILE A 633 18.35 57.60 11.36
CA ILE A 633 18.68 57.52 12.79
C ILE A 633 17.63 56.64 13.46
N LEU A 634 18.09 55.53 14.03
CA LEU A 634 17.20 54.63 14.79
C LEU A 634 16.75 55.30 16.10
N GLU A 635 15.48 55.43 16.28
CA GLU A 635 14.87 55.99 17.50
C GLU A 635 14.74 54.88 18.58
N SER A 636 15.87 54.54 19.20
CA SER A 636 15.90 53.59 20.34
C SER A 636 17.02 54.03 21.28
N ASP A 637 16.71 54.05 22.56
CA ASP A 637 17.67 54.35 23.63
C ASP A 637 18.42 53.08 24.10
N ASP A 638 18.05 51.89 23.61
CA ASP A 638 18.62 50.63 23.99
C ASP A 638 20.01 50.44 23.36
N GLU A 639 21.00 50.02 24.12
CA GLU A 639 22.34 49.69 23.62
C GLU A 639 22.30 48.53 22.62
N TYR A 640 21.37 47.60 22.82
CA TYR A 640 21.18 46.43 21.96
C TYR A 640 19.73 46.33 21.48
N ILE A 641 19.53 46.16 20.17
CA ILE A 641 18.24 45.91 19.56
C ILE A 641 17.96 44.40 19.62
N GLU A 642 16.85 44.05 20.26
CA GLU A 642 16.44 42.64 20.40
C GLU A 642 15.56 42.21 19.26
N LEU A 643 15.98 41.22 18.46
CA LEU A 643 15.25 40.61 17.38
C LEU A 643 14.62 39.31 17.87
N GLN A 644 13.33 39.33 18.23
CA GLN A 644 12.57 38.16 18.73
C GLN A 644 11.76 37.44 17.66
N GLY A 645 11.64 36.12 17.79
CA GLY A 645 10.66 35.32 17.04
C GLY A 645 10.99 35.12 15.56
N LYS A 646 9.97 34.70 14.79
CA LYS A 646 10.01 34.55 13.34
C LYS A 646 9.39 35.76 12.60
N GLY A 647 8.96 36.76 13.33
CA GLY A 647 8.24 37.93 12.79
C GLY A 647 9.17 39.02 12.29
N GLU A 648 8.57 39.99 11.66
CA GLU A 648 9.18 41.26 11.28
C GLU A 648 9.19 42.19 12.48
N ILE A 649 10.27 42.97 12.64
CA ILE A 649 10.41 43.97 13.69
C ILE A 649 10.46 45.31 13.00
N GLU A 650 9.58 46.21 13.34
CA GLU A 650 9.54 47.58 12.82
C GLU A 650 10.25 48.52 13.81
N LEU A 651 11.24 49.23 13.33
CA LEU A 651 11.97 50.24 14.09
C LEU A 651 11.70 51.61 13.50
N SER A 652 11.37 52.59 14.34
CA SER A 652 11.17 53.97 13.93
C SER A 652 12.48 54.65 13.60
N CYS A 653 12.50 55.42 12.52
CA CYS A 653 13.65 56.19 12.04
C CYS A 653 13.23 57.59 11.59
N GLY A 654 12.62 58.38 12.45
CA GLY A 654 12.09 59.70 12.10
C GLY A 654 10.84 59.61 11.21
N ALA A 655 10.94 60.11 9.97
CA ALA A 655 9.84 60.10 9.00
C ALA A 655 9.69 58.72 8.24
N ALA A 656 10.49 57.74 8.59
CA ALA A 656 10.46 56.40 7.99
C ALA A 656 10.47 55.33 9.07
N SER A 657 10.13 54.12 8.71
CA SER A 657 10.39 52.93 9.54
C SER A 657 11.21 51.89 8.80
N VAL A 658 11.97 51.12 9.54
CA VAL A 658 12.78 50.01 9.03
C VAL A 658 12.20 48.71 9.54
N ILE A 659 11.85 47.83 8.63
CA ILE A 659 11.37 46.48 8.93
C ILE A 659 12.54 45.51 8.83
N LEU A 660 12.85 44.84 9.93
CA LEU A 660 13.91 43.84 10.04
C LEU A 660 13.32 42.44 10.14
N LYS A 661 13.81 41.54 9.30
CA LYS A 661 13.41 40.12 9.32
C LYS A 661 14.64 39.22 9.38
N LYS A 662 14.83 38.53 10.48
CA LYS A 662 15.93 37.59 10.62
C LYS A 662 15.67 36.25 9.98
N GLN A 663 16.66 35.68 9.33
CA GLN A 663 16.60 34.35 8.71
C GLN A 663 17.93 33.60 8.96
N ILE A 664 17.82 32.27 9.02
CA ILE A 664 18.97 31.37 8.95
C ILE A 664 18.73 30.51 7.71
N LYS A 665 19.60 30.64 6.74
CA LYS A 665 19.54 29.88 5.50
C LYS A 665 20.95 29.41 5.13
N ASP A 666 21.08 28.13 4.83
CA ASP A 666 22.35 27.51 4.43
C ASP A 666 23.51 27.83 5.38
N ASP A 667 23.27 27.72 6.72
CA ASP A 667 24.20 28.06 7.81
C ASP A 667 24.63 29.53 7.86
N MET A 668 24.03 30.41 7.07
CA MET A 668 24.25 31.84 7.12
C MET A 668 23.16 32.57 7.93
N TYR A 669 23.60 33.48 8.79
CA TYR A 669 22.71 34.37 9.53
C TYR A 669 22.46 35.62 8.69
N THR A 670 21.19 35.90 8.37
CA THR A 670 20.81 37.07 7.57
C THR A 670 19.74 37.89 8.25
N ILE A 671 19.80 39.20 8.06
CA ILE A 671 18.80 40.18 8.50
C ILE A 671 18.34 40.93 7.23
N ASP A 672 17.16 40.64 6.73
CA ASP A 672 16.59 41.38 5.61
C ASP A 672 16.06 42.74 6.12
N VAL A 673 16.36 43.79 5.40
CA VAL A 673 16.00 45.17 5.73
C VAL A 673 15.09 45.75 4.65
N ASN A 674 13.90 46.13 5.01
CA ASN A 674 12.96 46.82 4.14
C ASN A 674 12.59 48.19 4.71
N LEU A 675 12.63 49.23 3.88
CA LEU A 675 12.19 50.58 4.24
C LEU A 675 10.70 50.75 4.00
N LYS A 676 10.02 51.34 4.95
CA LYS A 676 8.63 51.75 4.82
C LYS A 676 8.55 53.27 5.05
N SER A 677 8.16 54.00 4.03
CA SER A 677 7.87 55.43 4.19
C SER A 677 6.56 55.62 5.00
N ILE A 678 6.60 56.46 6.05
CA ILE A 678 5.40 56.84 6.81
C ILE A 678 4.59 57.81 5.96
N GLY A 679 3.90 57.35 4.94
CA GLY A 679 3.16 58.24 4.05
C GLY A 679 2.13 57.55 3.13
N GLU A 680 2.05 56.24 3.17
CA GLU A 680 1.04 55.48 2.43
C GLU A 680 0.26 54.59 3.42
N ALA A 681 -0.74 55.22 4.08
CA ALA A 681 -1.80 54.54 4.81
C ALA A 681 -3.13 54.86 4.16
#